data_ee74df3e70429f2d9a232ddca196abec
#
_entry.id   ee74df3e70429f2d9a232ddca196abec
#
_cell.length_a   1.000
_cell.length_b   1.000
_cell.length_c   1.000
_cell.angle_alpha   90.00
_cell.angle_beta   90.00
_cell.angle_gamma   90.00
#
_symmetry.space_group_name_H-M   'P 1'
#
loop_
_entity.id
_entity.type
_entity.pdbx_description
1 polymer ?
#
loop_
_entity_poly.entity_id
_entity_poly.type
_entity_poly.pdbx_seq_one_letter_code
_entity_poly.pdbx_strand_id
1 'polypeptide(L)'
;MVSMLSVFVHAASLQVTYHINDATETVTSGVSTEGSLATLLGDNAMKVTQLSVNGYLNDADIITLQQMAGGTTEKGSLKSLNLSEATFTTTGKKVPDNIFRDCKNLQQVNLSNMTEIGKWAFNNCALTEITIPASVTIIQEEAFKDCSALKTLKFEAGTSEKELVLKEEAFFGCGNMDFANNGVLPSRIISIANRTFQGCGITKLTLPQNDKLTGVSRKLDFNGVQTDYMGALGYGVFFGCLKLTDLTIPANVTVINEVAFQDCNLKNVTFADATKITEIQMYAFANNQNLTGVFAGKNFNNLKTIGEGAFLNCFKLTDADFNTLTKNVTRIERETFRNCHDGLQTIDIHSGITFIGDGAFADNTAVKEVIVHSGTQIDARSYDGTHGIFLNMDPNKVQVVFEGEAETNYKVYRDNINVGGEDKGKNAFMYLLTKTLDENATDYEVVAQRHADVLLKRTFKPGWNTLVLPFGARDNGKTVKCARIYQKALNAFEGEGFMIAAYRGLAKNDAQPDNSTFYFLQYADYDNDPLDEFEPLLVRMTQKDIDNAKGVYTFEDIELNYDAGNNTSYTAEQAKQRMEKNEKDEYFTGNYDQKLNDKFKKCSYDDFYFTGTLHLQQGNATEGSAFIAPGDYIIQNNTFVKCLEGKKYGLKGFRGYFKRLPSSTSPAKGNIGICLVDRNGVVSSIRQVDGASLTSASVAPAAVYNLSGQQVGNSLSTLAKGVYIVKGKKFVKK
;
A
#
# COMPACT_ATOMS: atom_id res chain seq x y z
N MET A 1 64.79 55.82 -33.42
CA MET A 1 64.38 55.94 -32.03
C MET A 1 63.51 54.77 -31.71
N VAL A 2 64.08 53.74 -31.12
CA VAL A 2 63.31 52.56 -30.63
C VAL A 2 63.08 52.86 -29.17
N SER A 3 61.82 53.12 -28.83
CA SER A 3 61.40 53.27 -27.42
C SER A 3 61.39 51.91 -26.76
N MET A 4 62.34 51.62 -25.91
CA MET A 4 62.25 50.52 -24.94
C MET A 4 61.15 50.82 -23.99
N LEU A 5 60.04 50.04 -24.09
CA LEU A 5 59.03 49.98 -23.09
C LEU A 5 59.62 49.10 -21.96
N SER A 6 60.10 49.73 -20.90
CA SER A 6 60.51 49.03 -19.68
C SER A 6 59.21 48.51 -18.99
N VAL A 7 58.92 47.25 -19.19
CA VAL A 7 57.94 46.53 -18.33
C VAL A 7 58.60 46.43 -16.93
N PHE A 8 58.16 47.27 -16.02
CA PHE A 8 58.43 47.05 -14.59
C PHE A 8 57.73 45.78 -14.16
N VAL A 9 58.44 44.67 -14.21
CA VAL A 9 58.03 43.47 -13.48
C VAL A 9 58.17 43.83 -12.00
N HIS A 10 57.00 44.10 -11.32
CA HIS A 10 57.01 44.17 -9.88
C HIS A 10 57.45 42.80 -9.39
N ALA A 11 58.63 42.73 -8.78
CA ALA A 11 59.04 41.51 -8.08
C ALA A 11 58.03 41.16 -7.01
N ALA A 12 57.30 40.06 -7.22
CA ALA A 12 56.31 39.62 -6.30
C ALA A 12 56.97 39.14 -5.02
N SER A 13 56.71 39.84 -3.89
CA SER A 13 57.23 39.47 -2.58
C SER A 13 56.30 38.46 -1.90
N LEU A 14 56.87 37.52 -1.15
CA LEU A 14 56.16 36.58 -0.30
C LEU A 14 56.51 36.88 1.17
N GLN A 15 55.49 37.14 1.99
CA GLN A 15 55.62 37.30 3.44
C GLN A 15 54.82 36.18 4.14
N VAL A 16 55.39 35.51 5.11
CA VAL A 16 54.72 34.50 5.90
C VAL A 16 54.84 34.82 7.39
N THR A 17 53.73 34.63 8.11
CA THR A 17 53.70 34.65 9.60
C THR A 17 53.27 33.27 10.02
N TYR A 18 54.01 32.62 10.90
CA TYR A 18 53.70 31.24 11.29
C TYR A 18 53.90 31.03 12.79
N HIS A 19 53.28 29.96 13.29
CA HIS A 19 53.35 29.51 14.69
C HIS A 19 53.90 28.10 14.76
N ILE A 20 54.83 27.89 15.68
CA ILE A 20 55.26 26.56 16.13
C ILE A 20 55.05 26.52 17.65
N ASN A 21 54.20 25.62 18.14
CA ASN A 21 53.92 25.47 19.57
C ASN A 21 53.63 26.80 20.29
N ASP A 22 52.70 27.61 19.73
CA ASP A 22 52.25 28.93 20.20
C ASP A 22 53.32 30.09 20.07
N ALA A 23 54.54 29.83 19.65
CA ALA A 23 55.49 30.88 19.32
C ALA A 23 55.18 31.45 17.92
N THR A 24 55.11 32.79 17.80
CA THR A 24 54.86 33.51 16.55
C THR A 24 56.19 33.96 15.92
N GLU A 25 56.41 33.59 14.69
CA GLU A 25 57.52 34.07 13.89
C GLU A 25 57.01 34.69 12.57
N THR A 26 57.65 35.79 12.13
CA THR A 26 57.36 36.45 10.84
C THR A 26 58.62 36.50 10.00
N VAL A 27 58.54 35.98 8.80
CA VAL A 27 59.64 36.00 7.85
C VAL A 27 59.16 36.57 6.51
N THR A 28 59.97 37.46 5.93
CA THR A 28 59.65 38.10 4.63
C THR A 28 60.75 37.82 3.63
N SER A 29 60.39 37.38 2.42
CA SER A 29 61.30 37.32 1.29
C SER A 29 61.11 38.55 0.46
N GLY A 30 62.24 39.17 0.07
CA GLY A 30 62.21 40.31 -0.80
C GLY A 30 61.96 40.04 -2.29
N VAL A 31 61.99 38.77 -2.73
CA VAL A 31 61.77 38.35 -4.11
C VAL A 31 61.09 37.01 -4.12
N SER A 32 59.94 36.90 -4.80
CA SER A 32 59.26 35.61 -5.03
C SER A 32 60.04 34.83 -6.11
N THR A 33 60.76 33.82 -5.66
CA THR A 33 61.34 32.80 -6.56
C THR A 33 60.53 31.50 -6.38
N GLU A 34 60.53 30.64 -7.39
CA GLU A 34 59.89 29.34 -7.30
C GLU A 34 60.41 28.58 -6.08
N GLY A 35 59.45 28.04 -5.24
CA GLY A 35 59.78 27.29 -4.03
C GLY A 35 60.24 28.14 -2.85
N SER A 36 59.96 29.43 -2.83
CA SER A 36 60.41 30.35 -1.77
C SER A 36 59.82 30.00 -0.40
N LEU A 37 58.62 29.45 -0.32
CA LEU A 37 57.96 29.04 0.96
C LEU A 37 58.79 28.00 1.71
N ALA A 38 59.25 26.94 1.03
CA ALA A 38 60.09 25.93 1.64
C ALA A 38 61.40 26.51 2.17
N THR A 39 62.03 27.42 1.42
CA THR A 39 63.26 28.10 1.82
C THR A 39 63.06 29.04 3.02
N LEU A 40 61.93 29.78 3.02
CA LEU A 40 61.59 30.72 4.11
C LEU A 40 61.33 29.99 5.44
N LEU A 41 60.67 28.83 5.41
CA LEU A 41 60.34 28.05 6.58
C LEU A 41 61.49 27.12 7.03
N GLY A 42 62.37 26.74 6.10
CA GLY A 42 63.50 25.84 6.36
C GLY A 42 63.09 24.58 7.12
N ASP A 43 63.88 24.17 8.12
CA ASP A 43 63.65 23.01 8.99
C ASP A 43 62.37 23.09 9.82
N ASN A 44 61.71 24.24 9.86
CA ASN A 44 60.45 24.44 10.58
C ASN A 44 59.22 24.12 9.76
N ALA A 45 59.33 24.00 8.42
CA ALA A 45 58.17 23.81 7.55
C ALA A 45 57.18 22.77 8.02
N MET A 46 57.67 21.58 8.40
CA MET A 46 56.80 20.46 8.84
C MET A 46 56.32 20.57 10.31
N LYS A 47 56.85 21.51 11.05
CA LYS A 47 56.46 21.78 12.47
C LYS A 47 55.45 22.91 12.61
N VAL A 48 55.24 23.72 11.57
CA VAL A 48 54.31 24.82 11.55
C VAL A 48 52.89 24.33 11.77
N THR A 49 52.18 24.88 12.74
CA THR A 49 50.77 24.55 13.09
C THR A 49 49.77 25.58 12.55
N GLN A 50 50.19 26.84 12.44
CA GLN A 50 49.40 27.91 11.84
C GLN A 50 50.28 28.71 10.85
N LEU A 51 49.71 29.07 9.72
CA LEU A 51 50.42 29.80 8.66
C LEU A 51 49.53 30.91 8.09
N SER A 52 50.05 32.13 7.99
CA SER A 52 49.43 33.22 7.24
C SER A 52 50.35 33.62 6.09
N VAL A 53 49.77 33.71 4.91
CA VAL A 53 50.52 34.00 3.67
C VAL A 53 50.02 35.31 3.09
N ASN A 54 50.98 36.23 2.81
CA ASN A 54 50.76 37.48 2.11
C ASN A 54 51.68 37.52 0.87
N GLY A 55 51.08 37.67 -0.31
CA GLY A 55 51.85 37.73 -1.56
C GLY A 55 51.56 36.57 -2.50
N TYR A 56 52.58 36.26 -3.35
CA TYR A 56 52.42 35.33 -4.45
C TYR A 56 52.90 33.92 -4.09
N LEU A 57 52.09 32.92 -4.39
CA LEU A 57 52.38 31.50 -4.26
C LEU A 57 52.49 30.88 -5.67
N ASN A 58 53.55 30.13 -5.94
CA ASN A 58 53.74 29.37 -7.18
C ASN A 58 53.49 27.87 -6.96
N ASP A 59 53.66 27.05 -8.01
CA ASP A 59 53.38 25.61 -7.98
C ASP A 59 54.27 24.85 -6.97
N ALA A 60 55.53 25.30 -6.76
CA ALA A 60 56.43 24.69 -5.75
C ALA A 60 55.98 25.03 -4.32
N ASP A 61 55.49 26.23 -4.09
CA ASP A 61 54.90 26.62 -2.81
C ASP A 61 53.63 25.85 -2.51
N ILE A 62 52.80 25.53 -3.53
CA ILE A 62 51.62 24.68 -3.41
C ILE A 62 52.02 23.28 -2.91
N ILE A 63 53.05 22.67 -3.47
CA ILE A 63 53.57 21.37 -3.04
C ILE A 63 53.98 21.43 -1.56
N THR A 64 54.68 22.49 -1.17
CA THR A 64 55.09 22.70 0.22
C THR A 64 53.87 22.80 1.17
N LEU A 65 52.84 23.54 0.78
CA LEU A 65 51.60 23.65 1.56
C LEU A 65 50.90 22.29 1.69
N GLN A 66 50.87 21.46 0.62
CA GLN A 66 50.31 20.11 0.64
C GLN A 66 51.03 19.21 1.67
N GLN A 67 52.38 19.24 1.65
CA GLN A 67 53.22 18.49 2.58
C GLN A 67 52.97 18.95 4.04
N MET A 68 52.94 20.24 4.30
CA MET A 68 52.68 20.81 5.61
C MET A 68 51.27 20.42 6.12
N ALA A 69 50.28 20.38 5.26
CA ALA A 69 48.89 20.03 5.57
C ALA A 69 48.60 18.53 5.68
N GLY A 70 49.61 17.67 5.44
CA GLY A 70 49.49 16.20 5.56
C GLY A 70 48.82 15.53 4.34
N GLY A 71 48.95 16.15 3.14
CA GLY A 71 48.40 15.62 1.88
C GLY A 71 49.34 14.68 1.14
N THR A 72 50.53 14.41 1.69
CA THR A 72 51.56 13.52 1.12
C THR A 72 52.00 12.50 2.18
N THR A 73 53.00 11.69 1.83
CA THR A 73 53.60 10.74 2.79
C THR A 73 54.39 11.43 3.91
N GLU A 74 54.73 12.69 3.73
CA GLU A 74 55.40 13.52 4.77
C GLU A 74 54.35 14.03 5.79
N LYS A 75 54.70 13.98 7.07
CA LYS A 75 53.76 14.30 8.15
C LYS A 75 53.99 15.74 8.63
N GLY A 76 53.49 16.72 7.87
CA GLY A 76 53.43 18.10 8.34
C GLY A 76 52.39 18.28 9.48
N SER A 77 52.41 19.43 10.13
CA SER A 77 51.59 19.71 11.32
C SER A 77 50.61 20.87 11.11
N LEU A 78 50.42 21.39 9.90
CA LEU A 78 49.62 22.56 9.61
C LEU A 78 48.14 22.30 9.81
N LYS A 79 47.55 23.00 10.78
CA LYS A 79 46.13 22.92 11.15
C LYS A 79 45.32 24.13 10.68
N SER A 80 45.92 25.30 10.68
CA SER A 80 45.23 26.55 10.33
C SER A 80 46.04 27.32 9.26
N LEU A 81 45.37 27.68 8.15
CA LEU A 81 45.95 28.37 7.03
C LEU A 81 45.15 29.65 6.71
N ASN A 82 45.84 30.78 6.64
CA ASN A 82 45.25 32.03 6.17
C ASN A 82 45.78 32.40 4.79
N LEU A 83 44.89 32.43 3.81
CA LEU A 83 45.18 32.80 2.41
C LEU A 83 44.52 34.13 2.00
N SER A 84 44.00 34.92 2.95
CA SER A 84 43.26 36.15 2.61
C SER A 84 44.03 37.14 1.78
N GLU A 85 45.35 37.25 1.98
CA GLU A 85 46.24 38.12 1.22
C GLU A 85 47.09 37.39 0.16
N ALA A 86 46.90 36.10 0.00
CA ALA A 86 47.63 35.29 -0.98
C ALA A 86 47.07 35.50 -2.40
N THR A 87 47.96 35.31 -3.38
CA THR A 87 47.67 35.29 -4.82
C THR A 87 48.42 34.14 -5.45
N PHE A 88 47.74 33.25 -6.16
CA PHE A 88 48.42 32.17 -6.87
C PHE A 88 48.93 32.66 -8.21
N THR A 89 50.17 32.40 -8.54
CA THR A 89 50.81 32.89 -9.77
C THR A 89 50.13 32.40 -11.04
N THR A 90 49.64 31.16 -11.02
CA THR A 90 48.97 30.51 -12.15
C THR A 90 47.46 30.80 -12.24
N THR A 91 46.78 30.97 -11.10
CA THR A 91 45.30 31.06 -11.04
C THR A 91 44.75 32.35 -10.43
N GLY A 92 45.66 33.26 -9.98
CA GLY A 92 45.26 34.53 -9.36
C GLY A 92 44.53 34.35 -8.01
N LYS A 93 43.31 34.79 -7.93
CA LYS A 93 42.43 34.64 -6.74
C LYS A 93 41.56 33.38 -6.77
N LYS A 94 41.83 32.46 -7.68
CA LYS A 94 41.24 31.11 -7.66
C LYS A 94 42.12 30.21 -6.80
N VAL A 95 41.49 29.51 -5.83
CA VAL A 95 42.13 28.40 -5.10
C VAL A 95 42.40 27.28 -6.11
N PRO A 96 43.67 26.84 -6.31
CA PRO A 96 44.01 25.85 -7.31
C PRO A 96 43.31 24.51 -7.15
N ASP A 97 43.14 23.78 -8.25
CA ASP A 97 42.58 22.45 -8.25
C ASP A 97 43.50 21.50 -7.45
N ASN A 98 42.92 20.58 -6.68
CA ASN A 98 43.59 19.57 -5.85
C ASN A 98 44.57 20.11 -4.77
N ILE A 99 44.62 21.39 -4.50
CA ILE A 99 45.67 22.00 -3.67
C ILE A 99 45.78 21.36 -2.27
N PHE A 100 44.63 21.03 -1.63
CA PHE A 100 44.60 20.40 -0.29
C PHE A 100 43.85 19.06 -0.29
N ARG A 101 43.79 18.39 -1.44
CA ARG A 101 43.20 17.07 -1.52
C ARG A 101 43.92 16.11 -0.57
N ASP A 102 43.14 15.34 0.20
CA ASP A 102 43.59 14.35 1.23
C ASP A 102 44.44 14.96 2.37
N CYS A 103 44.40 16.28 2.58
CA CYS A 103 45.13 16.96 3.65
C CYS A 103 44.47 16.71 5.02
N LYS A 104 44.93 15.68 5.73
CA LYS A 104 44.33 15.19 6.98
C LYS A 104 44.65 16.02 8.23
N ASN A 105 45.54 16.98 8.15
CA ASN A 105 45.90 17.86 9.28
C ASN A 105 45.18 19.21 9.22
N LEU A 106 44.82 19.69 8.01
CA LEU A 106 44.23 21.01 7.81
C LEU A 106 42.80 21.06 8.34
N GLN A 107 42.61 21.83 9.43
CA GLN A 107 41.32 21.96 10.14
C GLN A 107 40.60 23.27 9.83
N GLN A 108 41.34 24.34 9.53
CA GLN A 108 40.78 25.66 9.26
C GLN A 108 41.50 26.31 8.10
N VAL A 109 40.73 27.00 7.26
CA VAL A 109 41.29 27.82 6.18
C VAL A 109 40.49 29.11 6.05
N ASN A 110 41.24 30.23 5.94
CA ASN A 110 40.66 31.54 5.63
C ASN A 110 40.87 31.84 4.15
N LEU A 111 39.74 31.95 3.42
CA LEU A 111 39.69 32.19 1.98
C LEU A 111 39.20 33.59 1.61
N SER A 112 39.21 34.57 2.54
CA SER A 112 38.78 35.94 2.26
C SER A 112 39.52 36.47 1.03
N ASN A 113 38.82 37.21 0.15
CA ASN A 113 39.34 37.70 -1.16
C ASN A 113 39.56 36.65 -2.26
N MET A 114 39.35 35.36 -2.00
CA MET A 114 39.30 34.38 -3.09
C MET A 114 37.99 34.55 -3.89
N THR A 115 38.06 34.28 -5.20
CA THR A 115 36.93 34.46 -6.13
C THR A 115 36.37 33.14 -6.65
N GLU A 116 37.14 32.07 -6.56
CA GLU A 116 36.77 30.73 -6.98
C GLU A 116 37.48 29.69 -6.13
N ILE A 117 36.79 28.55 -5.87
CA ILE A 117 37.36 27.39 -5.18
C ILE A 117 37.47 26.27 -6.21
N GLY A 118 38.69 25.79 -6.47
CA GLY A 118 39.01 24.84 -7.54
C GLY A 118 38.48 23.44 -7.32
N LYS A 119 38.51 22.64 -8.35
CA LYS A 119 38.09 21.25 -8.35
C LYS A 119 38.94 20.42 -7.39
N TRP A 120 38.25 19.63 -6.52
CA TRP A 120 38.90 18.82 -5.46
C TRP A 120 39.82 19.62 -4.51
N ALA A 121 39.68 20.93 -4.44
CA ALA A 121 40.65 21.78 -3.71
C ALA A 121 40.82 21.36 -2.23
N PHE A 122 39.75 20.90 -1.56
CA PHE A 122 39.76 20.42 -0.18
C PHE A 122 39.10 19.03 -0.05
N ASN A 123 39.07 18.25 -1.15
CA ASN A 123 38.47 16.90 -1.13
C ASN A 123 39.14 16.05 -0.04
N ASN A 124 38.32 15.37 0.79
CA ASN A 124 38.76 14.48 1.86
C ASN A 124 39.71 15.14 2.90
N CYS A 125 39.50 16.43 3.16
CA CYS A 125 40.23 17.21 4.17
C CYS A 125 39.68 17.02 5.56
N ALA A 126 40.48 17.37 6.60
CA ALA A 126 40.07 17.37 8.00
C ALA A 126 39.46 18.71 8.45
N LEU A 127 38.99 19.56 7.52
CA LEU A 127 38.37 20.85 7.86
C LEU A 127 37.19 20.63 8.87
N THR A 128 37.19 21.44 9.94
CA THR A 128 36.11 21.40 10.95
C THR A 128 35.07 22.46 10.71
N GLU A 129 35.42 23.54 10.06
CA GLU A 129 34.54 24.63 9.65
C GLU A 129 35.05 25.26 8.36
N ILE A 130 34.17 25.88 7.61
CA ILE A 130 34.53 26.69 6.42
C ILE A 130 33.56 27.86 6.28
N THR A 131 34.14 29.02 6.02
CA THR A 131 33.40 30.22 5.60
C THR A 131 33.65 30.49 4.12
N ILE A 132 32.60 30.53 3.32
CA ILE A 132 32.63 30.88 1.91
C ILE A 132 32.53 32.41 1.79
N PRO A 133 33.55 33.07 1.32
CA PRO A 133 33.55 34.53 1.20
C PRO A 133 32.51 35.07 0.23
N ALA A 134 32.06 36.30 0.43
CA ALA A 134 31.12 36.96 -0.46
C ALA A 134 31.73 37.19 -1.87
N SER A 135 33.04 37.21 -2.01
CA SER A 135 33.78 37.32 -3.27
C SER A 135 33.73 36.05 -4.13
N VAL A 136 33.46 34.87 -3.55
CA VAL A 136 33.45 33.59 -4.29
C VAL A 136 32.22 33.51 -5.15
N THR A 137 32.41 33.25 -6.45
CA THR A 137 31.34 33.10 -7.46
C THR A 137 31.13 31.67 -7.90
N ILE A 138 32.13 30.80 -7.75
CA ILE A 138 32.06 29.40 -8.14
C ILE A 138 32.75 28.52 -7.08
N ILE A 139 32.08 27.45 -6.67
CA ILE A 139 32.68 26.31 -5.99
C ILE A 139 32.63 25.15 -6.98
N GLN A 140 33.82 24.68 -7.42
CA GLN A 140 33.96 23.66 -8.45
C GLN A 140 33.61 22.26 -7.95
N GLU A 141 33.59 21.28 -8.90
CA GLU A 141 33.20 19.91 -8.61
C GLU A 141 34.05 19.31 -7.49
N GLU A 142 33.38 18.64 -6.57
CA GLU A 142 33.95 17.88 -5.46
C GLU A 142 34.91 18.70 -4.55
N ALA A 143 34.80 20.04 -4.56
CA ALA A 143 35.74 20.91 -3.86
C ALA A 143 35.92 20.58 -2.38
N PHE A 144 34.86 20.19 -1.65
CA PHE A 144 34.85 19.79 -0.24
C PHE A 144 34.29 18.38 -0.01
N LYS A 145 34.25 17.55 -1.07
CA LYS A 145 33.75 16.19 -0.98
C LYS A 145 34.44 15.39 0.12
N ASP A 146 33.69 14.61 0.88
CA ASP A 146 34.14 13.70 1.94
C ASP A 146 34.92 14.39 3.10
N CYS A 147 34.68 15.68 3.31
CA CYS A 147 35.19 16.39 4.48
C CYS A 147 34.39 15.93 5.74
N SER A 148 34.64 14.70 6.20
CA SER A 148 33.87 14.06 7.27
C SER A 148 33.98 14.77 8.64
N ALA A 149 35.01 15.56 8.87
CA ALA A 149 35.21 16.37 10.08
C ALA A 149 34.46 17.71 10.04
N LEU A 150 33.99 18.14 8.87
CA LEU A 150 33.33 19.43 8.65
C LEU A 150 32.01 19.48 9.41
N LYS A 151 31.89 20.42 10.35
CA LYS A 151 30.69 20.61 11.19
C LYS A 151 29.88 21.83 10.77
N THR A 152 30.56 22.89 10.32
CA THR A 152 29.93 24.19 10.07
C THR A 152 30.29 24.72 8.70
N LEU A 153 29.27 24.96 7.87
CA LEU A 153 29.39 25.72 6.62
C LEU A 153 28.70 27.07 6.80
N LYS A 154 29.47 28.16 6.57
CA LYS A 154 28.99 29.52 6.61
C LYS A 154 29.19 30.22 5.27
N PHE A 155 28.20 30.99 4.85
CA PHE A 155 28.34 31.94 3.72
C PHE A 155 28.38 33.36 4.28
N GLU A 156 29.41 34.14 3.88
CA GLU A 156 29.46 35.54 4.24
C GLU A 156 28.40 36.35 3.50
N ALA A 157 27.81 37.29 4.20
CA ALA A 157 27.00 38.35 3.61
C ALA A 157 27.89 39.44 3.08
N GLY A 158 27.69 39.89 1.85
CA GLY A 158 28.47 40.95 1.20
C GLY A 158 27.60 42.14 0.84
N THR A 159 28.24 43.32 0.78
CA THR A 159 27.58 44.55 0.32
C THR A 159 27.40 44.62 -1.20
N SER A 160 28.08 43.76 -1.95
CA SER A 160 27.92 43.54 -3.38
C SER A 160 27.82 42.03 -3.61
N GLU A 161 26.61 41.50 -3.59
CA GLU A 161 26.35 40.07 -3.70
C GLU A 161 26.65 39.62 -5.15
N LYS A 162 27.80 39.02 -5.33
CA LYS A 162 28.09 38.29 -6.56
C LYS A 162 27.37 36.96 -6.56
N GLU A 163 26.82 36.58 -7.71
CA GLU A 163 26.15 35.27 -7.87
C GLU A 163 27.12 34.13 -7.55
N LEU A 164 26.58 33.09 -6.94
CA LEU A 164 27.33 31.89 -6.57
C LEU A 164 26.74 30.65 -7.24
N VAL A 165 27.61 29.91 -7.90
CA VAL A 165 27.31 28.60 -8.49
C VAL A 165 28.00 27.52 -7.67
N LEU A 166 27.23 26.53 -7.23
CA LEU A 166 27.72 25.31 -6.60
C LEU A 166 27.70 24.19 -7.64
N LYS A 167 28.88 23.65 -7.95
CA LYS A 167 29.06 22.58 -8.94
C LYS A 167 28.82 21.19 -8.31
N GLU A 168 28.84 20.16 -9.17
CA GLU A 168 28.52 18.78 -8.81
C GLU A 168 29.34 18.28 -7.61
N GLU A 169 28.67 17.63 -6.68
CA GLU A 169 29.26 17.00 -5.49
C GLU A 169 30.14 17.92 -4.61
N ALA A 170 29.98 19.25 -4.70
CA ALA A 170 30.88 20.20 -4.03
C ALA A 170 31.02 19.93 -2.52
N PHE A 171 30.01 19.44 -1.82
CA PHE A 171 29.99 19.08 -0.40
C PHE A 171 29.52 17.64 -0.16
N PHE A 172 29.54 16.78 -1.16
CA PHE A 172 29.12 15.40 -1.07
C PHE A 172 29.78 14.69 0.12
N GLY A 173 29.01 13.91 0.91
CA GLY A 173 29.57 13.06 1.98
C GLY A 173 30.03 13.81 3.23
N CYS A 174 29.76 15.10 3.38
CA CYS A 174 30.06 15.87 4.59
C CYS A 174 29.04 15.54 5.73
N GLY A 175 29.02 14.30 6.21
CA GLY A 175 27.96 13.75 7.08
C GLY A 175 27.76 14.43 8.43
N ASN A 176 28.67 15.29 8.85
CA ASN A 176 28.53 16.08 10.08
C ASN A 176 28.24 17.56 9.83
N MET A 177 28.26 18.02 8.56
CA MET A 177 28.13 19.42 8.20
C MET A 177 26.69 19.91 8.29
N ASP A 178 26.52 21.02 9.02
CA ASP A 178 25.27 21.80 9.04
C ASP A 178 25.56 23.27 8.70
N PHE A 179 24.51 24.03 8.36
CA PHE A 179 24.63 25.44 8.03
C PHE A 179 24.65 26.32 9.30
N ALA A 180 25.58 27.28 9.37
CA ALA A 180 25.71 28.20 10.51
C ALA A 180 24.46 29.07 10.75
N ASN A 181 23.72 29.41 9.70
CA ASN A 181 22.60 30.35 9.72
C ASN A 181 21.23 29.66 9.86
N ASN A 182 21.12 28.65 10.71
CA ASN A 182 19.87 27.90 10.93
C ASN A 182 19.27 27.36 9.60
N GLY A 183 20.13 26.92 8.68
CA GLY A 183 19.70 26.29 7.43
C GLY A 183 19.36 27.25 6.29
N VAL A 184 19.48 28.56 6.46
CA VAL A 184 19.13 29.52 5.40
C VAL A 184 20.29 29.67 4.40
N LEU A 185 20.06 29.25 3.18
CA LEU A 185 20.98 29.47 2.06
C LEU A 185 20.81 30.90 1.51
N PRO A 186 21.93 31.61 1.19
CA PRO A 186 21.86 32.99 0.71
C PRO A 186 21.25 33.11 -0.69
N SER A 187 20.52 34.20 -0.93
CA SER A 187 19.87 34.49 -2.21
C SER A 187 20.83 34.58 -3.41
N ARG A 188 22.11 34.84 -3.18
CA ARG A 188 23.12 34.85 -4.21
C ARG A 188 23.45 33.51 -4.85
N ILE A 189 23.01 32.38 -4.25
CA ILE A 189 23.15 31.04 -4.83
C ILE A 189 22.10 30.91 -5.95
N ILE A 190 22.57 30.86 -7.20
CA ILE A 190 21.74 30.83 -8.41
C ILE A 190 21.67 29.43 -9.05
N SER A 191 22.56 28.51 -8.63
CA SER A 191 22.57 27.13 -9.12
C SER A 191 23.20 26.22 -8.07
N ILE A 192 22.57 25.06 -7.87
CA ILE A 192 23.04 23.97 -7.01
C ILE A 192 23.03 22.71 -7.88
N ALA A 193 24.21 22.22 -8.28
CA ALA A 193 24.33 21.10 -9.21
C ALA A 193 24.03 19.75 -8.54
N ASN A 194 24.14 18.65 -9.32
CA ASN A 194 23.84 17.30 -8.87
C ASN A 194 24.61 16.94 -7.60
N ARG A 195 23.93 16.31 -6.66
CA ARG A 195 24.50 15.72 -5.45
C ARG A 195 25.33 16.67 -4.58
N THR A 196 25.18 17.99 -4.76
CA THR A 196 26.03 19.00 -4.08
C THR A 196 26.10 18.76 -2.58
N PHE A 197 24.99 18.46 -1.92
CA PHE A 197 24.88 18.24 -0.47
C PHE A 197 24.44 16.81 -0.11
N GLN A 198 24.60 15.86 -1.04
CA GLN A 198 24.24 14.47 -0.76
C GLN A 198 24.97 13.93 0.47
N GLY A 199 24.23 13.31 1.40
CA GLY A 199 24.80 12.70 2.60
C GLY A 199 25.33 13.68 3.63
N CYS A 200 24.91 14.96 3.58
CA CYS A 200 25.30 15.97 4.58
C CYS A 200 24.49 15.87 5.87
N GLY A 201 25.05 16.41 6.95
CA GLY A 201 24.46 16.41 8.29
C GLY A 201 23.43 17.52 8.55
N ILE A 202 22.91 18.14 7.51
CA ILE A 202 21.98 19.27 7.53
C ILE A 202 20.72 18.91 8.34
N THR A 203 20.33 19.79 9.28
CA THR A 203 19.15 19.60 10.14
C THR A 203 17.94 20.40 9.67
N LYS A 204 18.17 21.62 9.16
CA LYS A 204 17.17 22.54 8.61
C LYS A 204 17.65 23.11 7.30
N LEU A 205 16.70 23.41 6.41
CA LEU A 205 17.01 23.95 5.09
C LEU A 205 15.96 24.95 4.65
N THR A 206 16.40 26.17 4.30
CA THR A 206 15.65 27.12 3.50
C THR A 206 16.39 27.34 2.19
N LEU A 207 15.75 26.94 1.06
CA LEU A 207 16.33 27.12 -0.26
C LEU A 207 16.49 28.60 -0.63
N PRO A 208 17.42 28.96 -1.51
CA PRO A 208 17.64 30.34 -1.91
C PRO A 208 16.41 30.97 -2.56
N GLN A 209 16.07 32.18 -2.14
CA GLN A 209 14.99 32.96 -2.75
C GLN A 209 15.59 33.96 -3.76
N ASN A 210 15.52 33.61 -5.04
CA ASN A 210 15.93 34.48 -6.16
C ASN A 210 15.24 34.02 -7.46
N ASP A 211 15.20 34.88 -8.46
CA ASP A 211 14.49 34.62 -9.72
C ASP A 211 15.22 33.63 -10.66
N LYS A 212 16.42 33.20 -10.31
CA LYS A 212 17.26 32.34 -11.16
C LYS A 212 17.22 30.86 -10.74
N LEU A 213 17.02 30.56 -9.46
CA LEU A 213 16.93 29.19 -8.96
C LEU A 213 15.48 28.71 -9.02
N THR A 214 15.04 28.17 -10.15
CA THR A 214 13.63 27.79 -10.39
C THR A 214 13.38 26.28 -10.28
N GLY A 215 14.41 25.45 -10.20
CA GLY A 215 14.28 24.01 -10.19
C GLY A 215 13.93 23.41 -11.56
N VAL A 216 14.36 24.02 -12.67
CA VAL A 216 14.02 23.53 -14.01
C VAL A 216 14.56 22.12 -14.26
N SER A 217 13.68 21.24 -14.77
CA SER A 217 13.97 19.84 -15.02
C SER A 217 15.11 19.61 -16.01
N ARG A 218 15.89 18.58 -15.76
CA ARG A 218 16.98 18.10 -16.60
C ARG A 218 16.48 17.64 -17.97
N LYS A 219 16.90 18.26 -19.06
CA LYS A 219 16.92 17.63 -20.39
C LYS A 219 18.22 16.83 -20.52
N LEU A 220 18.12 15.52 -20.48
CA LEU A 220 19.23 14.66 -20.92
C LEU A 220 19.38 14.84 -22.43
N ASP A 221 20.54 15.33 -22.88
CA ASP A 221 20.96 15.13 -24.22
C ASP A 221 21.38 13.66 -24.39
N PHE A 222 20.84 12.98 -25.39
CA PHE A 222 21.15 11.58 -25.70
C PHE A 222 22.61 11.29 -25.98
N ASN A 223 23.44 12.30 -26.08
CA ASN A 223 24.88 12.23 -26.32
C ASN A 223 25.74 12.37 -25.07
N GLY A 224 25.16 12.45 -23.87
CA GLY A 224 25.89 12.51 -22.61
C GLY A 224 26.70 13.83 -22.40
N VAL A 225 26.44 14.85 -23.18
CA VAL A 225 27.04 16.16 -22.98
C VAL A 225 26.21 16.94 -21.96
N GLN A 226 26.78 17.17 -20.81
CA GLN A 226 26.20 17.93 -19.73
C GLN A 226 26.23 19.43 -20.11
N THR A 227 25.09 19.99 -20.48
CA THR A 227 24.95 21.44 -20.59
C THR A 227 24.93 22.06 -19.21
N ASP A 228 25.64 23.16 -19.00
CA ASP A 228 25.70 23.89 -17.74
C ASP A 228 24.28 24.30 -17.28
N TYR A 229 23.79 23.68 -16.20
CA TYR A 229 22.48 23.95 -15.65
C TYR A 229 22.50 25.24 -14.82
N MET A 230 22.37 26.38 -15.49
CA MET A 230 22.13 27.64 -14.79
C MET A 230 20.69 27.66 -14.26
N GLY A 231 20.51 27.83 -12.95
CA GLY A 231 19.21 27.97 -12.32
C GLY A 231 18.51 26.69 -11.87
N ALA A 232 19.17 25.52 -11.93
CA ALA A 232 18.59 24.25 -11.52
C ALA A 232 18.89 23.87 -10.07
N LEU A 233 17.98 23.16 -9.43
CA LEU A 233 18.28 22.22 -8.35
C LEU A 233 18.67 20.91 -9.03
N GLY A 234 19.92 20.45 -8.86
CA GLY A 234 20.41 19.24 -9.51
C GLY A 234 19.74 17.96 -8.98
N TYR A 235 20.00 16.84 -9.67
CA TYR A 235 19.63 15.51 -9.23
C TYR A 235 20.21 15.20 -7.85
N GLY A 236 19.38 14.67 -6.92
CA GLY A 236 19.83 14.18 -5.62
C GLY A 236 20.54 15.22 -4.75
N VAL A 237 20.23 16.50 -4.89
CA VAL A 237 20.94 17.60 -4.22
C VAL A 237 21.10 17.40 -2.72
N PHE A 238 20.04 16.91 -2.03
CA PHE A 238 20.01 16.65 -0.58
C PHE A 238 19.74 15.17 -0.27
N PHE A 239 19.98 14.29 -1.25
CA PHE A 239 19.78 12.85 -1.06
C PHE A 239 20.55 12.35 0.17
N GLY A 240 19.89 11.58 1.03
CA GLY A 240 20.53 10.98 2.20
C GLY A 240 20.93 11.96 3.30
N CYS A 241 20.35 13.16 3.34
CA CYS A 241 20.49 14.07 4.47
C CYS A 241 19.64 13.61 5.65
N LEU A 242 20.06 12.51 6.31
CA LEU A 242 19.28 11.75 7.29
C LEU A 242 18.84 12.57 8.53
N LYS A 243 19.45 13.75 8.77
CA LYS A 243 19.12 14.65 9.89
C LYS A 243 18.16 15.77 9.48
N LEU A 244 17.86 15.94 8.19
CA LEU A 244 17.02 17.03 7.68
C LEU A 244 15.54 16.81 8.05
N THR A 245 15.04 17.66 8.99
CA THR A 245 13.66 17.57 9.48
C THR A 245 12.77 18.71 8.99
N ASP A 246 13.34 19.87 8.70
CA ASP A 246 12.61 21.09 8.36
C ASP A 246 13.10 21.65 7.02
N LEU A 247 12.18 21.81 6.08
CA LEU A 247 12.43 22.30 4.73
C LEU A 247 11.52 23.48 4.42
N THR A 248 12.10 24.59 3.95
CA THR A 248 11.36 25.71 3.39
C THR A 248 11.68 25.87 1.91
N ILE A 249 10.62 25.83 1.10
CA ILE A 249 10.65 25.97 -0.35
C ILE A 249 10.12 27.37 -0.71
N PRO A 250 10.94 28.28 -1.24
CA PRO A 250 10.53 29.63 -1.60
C PRO A 250 9.69 29.66 -2.87
N ALA A 251 9.03 30.79 -3.14
CA ALA A 251 8.07 30.95 -4.23
C ALA A 251 8.68 30.91 -5.64
N ASN A 252 10.00 31.04 -5.77
CA ASN A 252 10.69 30.95 -7.08
C ASN A 252 10.88 29.50 -7.54
N VAL A 253 10.83 28.51 -6.64
CA VAL A 253 10.97 27.09 -7.00
C VAL A 253 9.65 26.59 -7.56
N THR A 254 9.67 26.09 -8.79
CA THR A 254 8.50 25.58 -9.51
C THR A 254 8.55 24.07 -9.72
N VAL A 255 9.72 23.46 -9.63
CA VAL A 255 9.94 22.02 -9.80
C VAL A 255 10.72 21.48 -8.60
N ILE A 256 10.23 20.42 -7.99
CA ILE A 256 10.98 19.62 -7.02
C ILE A 256 11.66 18.50 -7.80
N ASN A 257 12.97 18.57 -7.91
CA ASN A 257 13.73 17.71 -8.81
C ASN A 257 13.83 16.26 -8.33
N GLU A 258 14.25 15.42 -9.26
CA GLU A 258 14.42 13.98 -9.07
C GLU A 258 15.36 13.68 -7.89
N VAL A 259 14.92 12.83 -6.97
CA VAL A 259 15.68 12.36 -5.80
C VAL A 259 16.09 13.50 -4.83
N ALA A 260 15.60 14.72 -5.03
CA ALA A 260 16.13 15.91 -4.35
C ALA A 260 16.15 15.79 -2.82
N PHE A 261 15.13 15.20 -2.23
CA PHE A 261 14.98 15.01 -0.77
C PHE A 261 14.72 13.54 -0.39
N GLN A 262 15.13 12.60 -1.25
CA GLN A 262 15.02 11.18 -0.93
C GLN A 262 15.92 10.82 0.25
N ASP A 263 15.49 9.88 1.09
CA ASP A 263 16.23 9.41 2.27
C ASP A 263 16.60 10.54 3.26
N CYS A 264 15.71 11.52 3.39
CA CYS A 264 15.76 12.50 4.48
C CYS A 264 14.86 12.05 5.64
N ASN A 265 14.76 12.90 6.67
CA ASN A 265 13.87 12.65 7.82
C ASN A 265 12.86 13.79 7.96
N LEU A 266 12.33 14.27 6.83
CA LEU A 266 11.44 15.42 6.78
C LEU A 266 10.19 15.19 7.64
N LYS A 267 9.88 16.20 8.45
CA LYS A 267 8.66 16.30 9.27
C LYS A 267 7.85 17.53 8.87
N ASN A 268 8.54 18.62 8.59
CA ASN A 268 7.94 19.91 8.27
C ASN A 268 8.43 20.37 6.89
N VAL A 269 7.48 20.59 5.98
CA VAL A 269 7.76 21.24 4.69
C VAL A 269 6.88 22.47 4.55
N THR A 270 7.51 23.63 4.42
CA THR A 270 6.83 24.90 4.23
C THR A 270 6.99 25.34 2.78
N PHE A 271 5.90 25.64 2.11
CA PHE A 271 5.88 26.25 0.80
C PHE A 271 5.52 27.72 0.95
N ALA A 272 6.37 28.63 0.51
CA ALA A 272 6.05 30.07 0.51
C ALA A 272 4.88 30.39 -0.43
N ASP A 273 4.82 29.70 -1.59
CA ASP A 273 3.69 29.73 -2.51
C ASP A 273 3.56 28.39 -3.23
N ALA A 274 2.68 27.51 -2.74
CA ALA A 274 2.44 26.20 -3.32
C ALA A 274 1.83 26.27 -4.73
N THR A 275 1.21 27.42 -5.12
CA THR A 275 0.65 27.59 -6.47
C THR A 275 1.73 27.61 -7.56
N LYS A 276 2.98 27.86 -7.20
CA LYS A 276 4.09 27.89 -8.15
C LYS A 276 4.61 26.49 -8.52
N ILE A 277 4.37 25.49 -7.68
CA ILE A 277 4.84 24.13 -7.95
C ILE A 277 4.02 23.55 -9.11
N THR A 278 4.72 23.14 -10.16
CA THR A 278 4.14 22.52 -11.36
C THR A 278 4.46 21.03 -11.47
N GLU A 279 5.55 20.59 -10.85
CA GLU A 279 6.06 19.24 -10.96
C GLU A 279 6.78 18.81 -9.69
N ILE A 280 6.52 17.57 -9.25
CA ILE A 280 7.30 16.83 -8.26
C ILE A 280 7.86 15.61 -8.99
N GLN A 281 9.17 15.53 -9.16
CA GLN A 281 9.80 14.50 -9.99
C GLN A 281 10.01 13.17 -9.25
N MET A 282 10.58 12.21 -9.97
CA MET A 282 10.79 10.83 -9.52
C MET A 282 11.55 10.78 -8.20
N TYR A 283 11.04 10.00 -7.23
CA TYR A 283 11.60 9.80 -5.88
C TYR A 283 11.88 11.08 -5.07
N ALA A 284 11.32 12.22 -5.43
CA ALA A 284 11.66 13.52 -4.85
C ALA A 284 11.56 13.58 -3.32
N PHE A 285 10.57 12.92 -2.73
CA PHE A 285 10.35 12.80 -1.28
C PHE A 285 10.39 11.35 -0.77
N ALA A 286 10.86 10.40 -1.55
CA ALA A 286 10.86 9.00 -1.15
C ALA A 286 11.61 8.78 0.18
N ASN A 287 11.14 7.80 0.98
CA ASN A 287 11.70 7.39 2.27
C ASN A 287 11.66 8.46 3.38
N ASN A 288 10.79 9.48 3.26
CA ASN A 288 10.54 10.42 4.35
C ASN A 288 9.41 9.90 5.25
N GLN A 289 9.74 8.93 6.09
CA GLN A 289 8.79 8.14 6.89
C GLN A 289 7.94 8.97 7.87
N ASN A 290 8.41 10.16 8.25
CA ASN A 290 7.75 11.04 9.21
C ASN A 290 6.99 12.21 8.58
N LEU A 291 6.91 12.26 7.25
CA LEU A 291 6.22 13.32 6.51
C LEU A 291 4.70 13.21 6.68
N THR A 292 4.06 14.18 7.33
CA THR A 292 2.64 14.14 7.65
C THR A 292 1.99 15.53 7.64
N GLY A 293 0.83 15.68 7.00
CA GLY A 293 0.02 16.90 6.99
C GLY A 293 0.67 18.12 6.33
N VAL A 294 1.79 17.93 5.62
CA VAL A 294 2.57 19.05 5.08
C VAL A 294 2.00 19.62 3.79
N PHE A 295 1.24 18.83 3.04
CA PHE A 295 0.59 19.24 1.79
C PHE A 295 -0.88 19.62 2.02
N ALA A 296 -1.50 19.08 3.04
CA ALA A 296 -2.91 19.25 3.36
C ALA A 296 -3.33 20.72 3.40
N GLY A 297 -4.43 21.03 2.71
CA GLY A 297 -5.01 22.37 2.66
C GLY A 297 -4.19 23.43 1.94
N LYS A 298 -3.07 23.07 1.31
CA LYS A 298 -2.27 23.99 0.49
C LYS A 298 -2.81 24.04 -0.96
N ASN A 299 -2.51 25.14 -1.64
CA ASN A 299 -3.01 25.37 -2.98
C ASN A 299 -2.00 24.93 -4.05
N PHE A 300 -2.06 23.67 -4.49
CA PHE A 300 -1.25 23.12 -5.59
C PHE A 300 -1.98 23.16 -6.96
N ASN A 301 -2.71 24.21 -7.25
CA ASN A 301 -3.55 24.27 -8.46
C ASN A 301 -2.79 24.11 -9.79
N ASN A 302 -1.48 24.37 -9.80
CA ASN A 302 -0.65 24.23 -10.99
C ASN A 302 0.16 22.92 -11.03
N LEU A 303 0.08 22.08 -10.00
CA LEU A 303 0.74 20.77 -10.00
C LEU A 303 0.09 19.87 -11.06
N LYS A 304 0.87 19.42 -12.03
CA LYS A 304 0.42 18.59 -13.16
C LYS A 304 1.02 17.21 -13.16
N THR A 305 2.22 17.08 -12.60
CA THR A 305 2.99 15.84 -12.65
C THR A 305 3.54 15.49 -11.28
N ILE A 306 3.31 14.24 -10.90
CA ILE A 306 3.95 13.58 -9.76
C ILE A 306 4.67 12.36 -10.33
N GLY A 307 5.98 12.30 -10.18
CA GLY A 307 6.82 11.27 -10.78
C GLY A 307 6.75 9.92 -10.04
N GLU A 308 7.34 8.92 -10.68
CA GLU A 308 7.46 7.56 -10.12
C GLU A 308 8.07 7.61 -8.72
N GLY A 309 7.50 6.86 -7.77
CA GLY A 309 7.99 6.73 -6.41
C GLY A 309 8.13 8.03 -5.62
N ALA A 310 7.54 9.14 -6.07
CA ALA A 310 7.76 10.47 -5.48
C ALA A 310 7.51 10.50 -3.96
N PHE A 311 6.59 9.69 -3.46
CA PHE A 311 6.22 9.53 -2.05
C PHE A 311 6.36 8.10 -1.55
N LEU A 312 7.18 7.29 -2.21
CA LEU A 312 7.47 5.91 -1.77
C LEU A 312 7.96 5.91 -0.31
N ASN A 313 7.40 5.04 0.53
CA ASN A 313 7.74 4.90 1.96
C ASN A 313 7.54 6.20 2.78
N CYS A 314 6.61 7.06 2.39
CA CYS A 314 6.15 8.17 3.21
C CYS A 314 5.05 7.69 4.18
N PHE A 315 5.42 6.89 5.19
CA PHE A 315 4.51 6.11 6.03
C PHE A 315 3.33 6.91 6.59
N LYS A 316 3.55 8.18 6.94
CA LYS A 316 2.56 9.04 7.60
C LYS A 316 1.86 10.03 6.68
N LEU A 317 2.00 9.87 5.36
CA LEU A 317 1.27 10.69 4.40
C LEU A 317 -0.24 10.49 4.58
N THR A 318 -0.98 11.57 4.82
CA THR A 318 -2.40 11.51 5.17
C THR A 318 -3.32 11.53 3.94
N ASP A 319 -4.60 11.14 4.12
CA ASP A 319 -5.64 11.28 3.09
C ASP A 319 -5.76 12.73 2.59
N ALA A 320 -5.64 13.70 3.51
CA ALA A 320 -5.69 15.12 3.16
C ALA A 320 -4.47 15.58 2.34
N ASP A 321 -3.28 15.02 2.60
CA ASP A 321 -2.09 15.25 1.75
C ASP A 321 -2.30 14.65 0.37
N PHE A 322 -2.75 13.40 0.30
CA PHE A 322 -3.04 12.67 -0.95
C PHE A 322 -4.03 13.45 -1.82
N ASN A 323 -5.19 13.80 -1.27
CA ASN A 323 -6.24 14.51 -2.00
C ASN A 323 -5.79 15.90 -2.49
N THR A 324 -4.94 16.56 -1.71
CA THR A 324 -4.38 17.85 -2.13
C THR A 324 -3.40 17.70 -3.30
N LEU A 325 -2.51 16.71 -3.23
CA LEU A 325 -1.49 16.44 -4.26
C LEU A 325 -2.10 15.93 -5.56
N THR A 326 -3.10 15.08 -5.48
CA THR A 326 -3.68 14.43 -6.66
C THR A 326 -4.73 15.27 -7.38
N LYS A 327 -5.26 16.33 -6.77
CA LYS A 327 -6.41 17.12 -7.24
C LYS A 327 -6.41 17.51 -8.72
N ASN A 328 -5.24 17.79 -9.30
CA ASN A 328 -5.12 18.31 -10.66
C ASN A 328 -4.22 17.43 -11.57
N VAL A 329 -3.76 16.30 -11.07
CA VAL A 329 -2.99 15.34 -11.88
C VAL A 329 -3.95 14.38 -12.57
N THR A 330 -3.56 13.87 -13.72
CA THR A 330 -4.34 12.87 -14.48
C THR A 330 -3.73 11.48 -14.43
N ARG A 331 -2.55 11.37 -13.87
CA ARG A 331 -1.78 10.12 -13.80
C ARG A 331 -1.18 9.98 -12.41
N ILE A 332 -1.26 8.77 -11.87
CA ILE A 332 -0.53 8.31 -10.69
C ILE A 332 0.49 7.32 -11.21
N GLU A 333 1.76 7.69 -11.18
CA GLU A 333 2.83 6.91 -11.77
C GLU A 333 3.20 5.69 -10.89
N ARG A 334 4.12 4.86 -11.38
CA ARG A 334 4.58 3.67 -10.69
C ARG A 334 5.06 3.99 -9.27
N GLU A 335 4.67 3.17 -8.28
CA GLU A 335 5.09 3.25 -6.88
C GLU A 335 4.92 4.62 -6.20
N THR A 336 4.17 5.56 -6.79
CA THR A 336 4.10 6.96 -6.32
C THR A 336 3.71 7.08 -4.86
N PHE A 337 2.71 6.31 -4.40
CA PHE A 337 2.21 6.31 -3.01
C PHE A 337 2.36 4.92 -2.37
N ARG A 338 3.34 4.14 -2.81
CA ARG A 338 3.60 2.83 -2.23
C ARG A 338 4.07 2.96 -0.79
N ASN A 339 3.51 2.11 0.08
CA ASN A 339 3.91 2.00 1.49
C ASN A 339 3.75 3.31 2.30
N CYS A 340 2.60 4.00 2.11
CA CYS A 340 2.14 5.11 2.96
C CYS A 340 1.20 4.58 4.07
N HIS A 341 1.56 3.46 4.69
CA HIS A 341 0.70 2.53 5.40
C HIS A 341 0.14 3.01 6.74
N ASP A 342 0.72 4.04 7.37
CA ASP A 342 0.23 4.54 8.67
C ASP A 342 -0.78 5.68 8.52
N GLY A 343 -0.62 6.51 7.49
CA GLY A 343 -1.37 7.75 7.31
C GLY A 343 -2.50 7.67 6.30
N LEU A 344 -2.32 6.91 5.22
CA LEU A 344 -3.29 6.78 4.13
C LEU A 344 -4.33 5.72 4.48
N GLN A 345 -5.57 6.13 4.72
CA GLN A 345 -6.70 5.26 5.03
C GLN A 345 -7.75 5.22 3.93
N THR A 346 -7.86 6.28 3.15
CA THR A 346 -8.79 6.41 2.02
C THR A 346 -8.03 6.82 0.77
N ILE A 347 -8.25 6.10 -0.33
CA ILE A 347 -7.75 6.45 -1.65
C ILE A 347 -8.92 6.98 -2.47
N ASP A 348 -8.95 8.30 -2.68
CA ASP A 348 -10.00 8.97 -3.45
C ASP A 348 -9.52 9.25 -4.88
N ILE A 349 -10.00 8.45 -5.84
CA ILE A 349 -9.63 8.51 -7.25
C ILE A 349 -10.63 9.39 -7.98
N HIS A 350 -10.31 10.68 -8.12
CA HIS A 350 -11.19 11.65 -8.77
C HIS A 350 -11.38 11.38 -10.28
N SER A 351 -12.42 11.96 -10.87
CA SER A 351 -12.84 11.69 -12.26
C SER A 351 -11.80 12.05 -13.34
N GLY A 352 -10.80 12.86 -13.02
CA GLY A 352 -9.71 13.24 -13.94
C GLY A 352 -8.60 12.22 -14.08
N ILE A 353 -8.48 11.23 -13.19
CA ILE A 353 -7.44 10.21 -13.27
C ILE A 353 -7.72 9.26 -14.43
N THR A 354 -6.74 9.08 -15.32
CA THR A 354 -6.81 8.20 -16.50
C THR A 354 -5.82 7.05 -16.46
N PHE A 355 -4.81 7.13 -15.57
CA PHE A 355 -3.75 6.11 -15.45
C PHE A 355 -3.33 5.92 -14.00
N ILE A 356 -3.13 4.67 -13.61
CA ILE A 356 -2.52 4.27 -12.32
C ILE A 356 -1.43 3.24 -12.62
N GLY A 357 -0.21 3.58 -12.27
CA GLY A 357 0.98 2.78 -12.53
C GLY A 357 1.13 1.59 -11.58
N ASP A 358 2.00 0.68 -11.95
CA ASP A 358 2.28 -0.54 -11.23
C ASP A 358 2.77 -0.25 -9.80
N GLY A 359 2.27 -0.97 -8.80
CA GLY A 359 2.62 -0.78 -7.40
C GLY A 359 2.24 0.59 -6.80
N ALA A 360 1.47 1.44 -7.51
CA ALA A 360 1.20 2.82 -7.09
C ALA A 360 0.67 2.96 -5.67
N PHE A 361 -0.12 1.98 -5.21
CA PHE A 361 -0.70 1.92 -3.86
C PHE A 361 -0.32 0.64 -3.11
N ALA A 362 0.66 -0.12 -3.60
CA ALA A 362 1.08 -1.34 -2.92
C ALA A 362 1.52 -1.09 -1.47
N ASP A 363 1.39 -2.09 -0.62
CA ASP A 363 1.83 -2.07 0.78
C ASP A 363 1.07 -1.08 1.71
N ASN A 364 -0.06 -0.50 1.27
CA ASN A 364 -0.89 0.42 2.07
C ASN A 364 -1.88 -0.35 2.94
N THR A 365 -1.38 -1.02 3.96
CA THR A 365 -2.17 -1.96 4.79
C THR A 365 -3.21 -1.31 5.72
N ALA A 366 -3.14 0.01 5.95
CA ALA A 366 -4.12 0.74 6.74
C ALA A 366 -5.32 1.24 5.93
N VAL A 367 -5.28 1.16 4.59
CA VAL A 367 -6.39 1.59 3.73
C VAL A 367 -7.62 0.73 3.99
N LYS A 368 -8.74 1.41 4.17
CA LYS A 368 -10.07 0.82 4.41
C LYS A 368 -11.02 1.01 3.23
N GLU A 369 -10.78 2.06 2.45
CA GLU A 369 -11.70 2.46 1.38
C GLU A 369 -10.95 2.99 0.16
N VAL A 370 -11.43 2.60 -1.02
CA VAL A 370 -11.02 3.14 -2.31
C VAL A 370 -12.26 3.68 -3.00
N ILE A 371 -12.31 5.00 -3.22
CA ILE A 371 -13.44 5.67 -3.86
C ILE A 371 -13.07 5.96 -5.32
N VAL A 372 -13.95 5.63 -6.24
CA VAL A 372 -13.75 5.80 -7.69
C VAL A 372 -14.86 6.65 -8.27
N HIS A 373 -14.52 7.82 -8.82
CA HIS A 373 -15.50 8.77 -9.41
C HIS A 373 -15.57 8.73 -10.93
N SER A 374 -14.59 8.11 -11.60
CA SER A 374 -14.53 8.11 -13.07
C SER A 374 -15.55 7.14 -13.67
N GLY A 375 -16.34 7.61 -14.63
CA GLY A 375 -17.22 6.78 -15.46
C GLY A 375 -16.49 6.11 -16.65
N THR A 376 -15.22 6.44 -16.88
CA THR A 376 -14.40 5.89 -17.96
C THR A 376 -13.38 4.91 -17.39
N GLN A 377 -12.94 3.98 -18.23
CA GLN A 377 -11.93 3.01 -17.84
C GLN A 377 -10.61 3.72 -17.51
N ILE A 378 -10.09 3.50 -16.31
CA ILE A 378 -8.73 3.89 -15.90
C ILE A 378 -7.77 2.81 -16.38
N ASP A 379 -6.67 3.19 -17.01
CA ASP A 379 -5.59 2.25 -17.32
C ASP A 379 -4.85 1.89 -16.01
N ALA A 380 -5.33 0.85 -15.36
CA ALA A 380 -4.92 0.38 -14.04
C ALA A 380 -4.64 -1.12 -14.09
N ARG A 381 -3.73 -1.55 -14.98
CA ARG A 381 -3.42 -2.96 -15.17
C ARG A 381 -2.36 -3.44 -14.21
N SER A 382 -2.63 -4.58 -13.60
CA SER A 382 -1.62 -5.35 -12.88
C SER A 382 -1.05 -6.40 -13.83
N TYR A 383 0.21 -6.27 -14.22
CA TYR A 383 0.84 -7.10 -15.25
C TYR A 383 1.27 -8.47 -14.75
N ASP A 384 1.63 -8.54 -13.46
CA ASP A 384 2.08 -9.82 -12.92
C ASP A 384 1.63 -10.02 -11.50
N GLY A 385 1.09 -10.74 -10.89
CA GLY A 385 0.67 -10.85 -9.48
C GLY A 385 1.76 -10.48 -8.43
N THR A 386 2.91 -9.97 -8.86
CA THR A 386 4.04 -9.64 -7.97
C THR A 386 4.23 -8.14 -7.76
N HIS A 387 3.71 -7.31 -8.66
CA HIS A 387 3.82 -5.84 -8.58
C HIS A 387 2.46 -5.14 -8.73
N GLY A 388 1.37 -5.80 -8.38
CA GLY A 388 0.03 -5.23 -8.52
C GLY A 388 -0.14 -3.89 -7.84
N ILE A 389 -0.96 -3.03 -8.45
CA ILE A 389 -1.25 -1.65 -7.98
C ILE A 389 -1.63 -1.62 -6.50
N PHE A 390 -2.42 -2.59 -6.03
CA PHE A 390 -2.90 -2.73 -4.65
C PHE A 390 -2.27 -3.93 -3.93
N LEU A 391 -1.08 -4.36 -4.34
CA LEU A 391 -0.39 -5.51 -3.76
C LEU A 391 -0.26 -5.35 -2.23
N ASN A 392 -0.44 -6.46 -1.48
CA ASN A 392 -0.39 -6.53 -0.02
C ASN A 392 -1.47 -5.71 0.74
N MET A 393 -2.42 -5.09 0.04
CA MET A 393 -3.66 -4.65 0.67
C MET A 393 -4.57 -5.86 0.85
N ASP A 394 -5.22 -5.99 2.01
CA ASP A 394 -6.14 -7.10 2.27
C ASP A 394 -7.50 -6.84 1.60
N PRO A 395 -7.88 -7.55 0.51
CA PRO A 395 -9.17 -7.31 -0.14
C PRO A 395 -10.37 -7.47 0.79
N ASN A 396 -10.27 -8.30 1.81
CA ASN A 396 -11.36 -8.50 2.76
C ASN A 396 -11.60 -7.27 3.67
N LYS A 397 -10.60 -6.41 3.83
CA LYS A 397 -10.64 -5.22 4.71
C LYS A 397 -10.82 -3.90 3.97
N VAL A 398 -10.69 -3.91 2.64
CA VAL A 398 -10.80 -2.71 1.81
C VAL A 398 -12.13 -2.72 1.06
N GLN A 399 -12.94 -1.70 1.26
CA GLN A 399 -14.15 -1.46 0.48
C GLN A 399 -13.83 -0.64 -0.77
N VAL A 400 -14.37 -1.03 -1.93
CA VAL A 400 -14.34 -0.21 -3.15
C VAL A 400 -15.72 0.41 -3.35
N VAL A 401 -15.76 1.73 -3.38
CA VAL A 401 -16.98 2.52 -3.56
C VAL A 401 -16.94 3.19 -4.94
N PHE A 402 -17.96 2.93 -5.75
CA PHE A 402 -18.14 3.62 -7.02
C PHE A 402 -19.14 4.75 -6.84
N GLU A 403 -18.78 5.98 -7.24
CA GLU A 403 -19.63 7.14 -7.11
C GLU A 403 -19.89 7.84 -8.47
N GLY A 404 -21.05 8.49 -8.60
CA GLY A 404 -21.41 9.24 -9.79
C GLY A 404 -21.43 8.37 -11.05
N GLU A 405 -20.67 8.74 -12.07
CA GLU A 405 -20.57 7.98 -13.32
C GLU A 405 -19.95 6.59 -13.14
N ALA A 406 -19.03 6.42 -12.19
CA ALA A 406 -18.39 5.13 -11.90
C ALA A 406 -19.40 4.09 -11.41
N GLU A 407 -20.39 4.49 -10.60
CA GLU A 407 -21.45 3.58 -10.14
C GLU A 407 -22.31 3.06 -11.30
N THR A 408 -22.60 3.91 -12.28
CA THR A 408 -23.36 3.52 -13.49
C THR A 408 -22.56 2.59 -14.41
N ASN A 409 -21.24 2.78 -14.45
CA ASN A 409 -20.31 2.10 -15.37
C ASN A 409 -19.35 1.15 -14.65
N TYR A 410 -19.69 0.67 -13.44
CA TYR A 410 -18.80 -0.19 -12.62
C TYR A 410 -18.21 -1.41 -13.37
N LYS A 411 -18.89 -1.87 -14.39
CA LYS A 411 -18.43 -3.02 -15.21
C LYS A 411 -17.10 -2.78 -15.91
N VAL A 412 -16.73 -1.52 -16.18
CA VAL A 412 -15.40 -1.22 -16.78
C VAL A 412 -14.26 -1.56 -15.82
N TYR A 413 -14.54 -1.61 -14.52
CA TYR A 413 -13.58 -1.99 -13.48
C TYR A 413 -13.65 -3.48 -13.13
N ARG A 414 -14.85 -4.08 -13.25
CA ARG A 414 -15.11 -5.45 -12.87
C ARG A 414 -14.89 -6.45 -13.99
N ASP A 415 -15.47 -6.23 -15.16
CA ASP A 415 -15.58 -7.24 -16.21
C ASP A 415 -14.31 -7.36 -17.06
N ASN A 416 -13.24 -6.71 -16.68
CA ASN A 416 -11.92 -6.87 -17.27
C ASN A 416 -11.92 -6.81 -18.80
N ILE A 417 -12.35 -5.71 -19.33
CA ILE A 417 -12.46 -5.59 -20.77
C ILE A 417 -11.07 -5.40 -21.37
N ASN A 418 -10.71 -6.29 -22.29
CA ASN A 418 -9.52 -6.24 -23.11
C ASN A 418 -9.33 -4.84 -23.73
N VAL A 419 -8.37 -4.09 -23.22
CA VAL A 419 -7.86 -2.94 -23.95
C VAL A 419 -6.69 -3.43 -24.78
N GLY A 420 -6.94 -3.60 -26.05
CA GLY A 420 -6.08 -3.98 -27.16
C GLY A 420 -4.60 -4.28 -26.85
N GLY A 421 -4.23 -5.56 -26.81
CA GLY A 421 -2.86 -6.03 -26.67
C GLY A 421 -2.80 -7.50 -26.24
N GLU A 422 -1.72 -8.18 -26.50
CA GLU A 422 -1.54 -9.59 -26.18
C GLU A 422 -1.43 -9.87 -24.67
N ASP A 423 -1.11 -8.87 -23.85
CA ASP A 423 -1.07 -8.96 -22.39
C ASP A 423 -2.41 -8.59 -21.76
N LYS A 424 -3.22 -9.59 -21.54
CA LYS A 424 -4.56 -9.50 -20.97
C LYS A 424 -4.54 -9.45 -19.45
N GLY A 425 -3.91 -8.43 -18.84
CA GLY A 425 -3.97 -8.21 -17.40
C GLY A 425 -5.41 -7.88 -16.96
N LYS A 426 -5.84 -8.38 -15.81
CA LYS A 426 -7.09 -7.96 -15.19
C LYS A 426 -6.97 -6.51 -14.70
N ASN A 427 -8.05 -5.73 -14.78
CA ASN A 427 -8.07 -4.43 -14.12
C ASN A 427 -7.74 -4.61 -12.63
N ALA A 428 -6.86 -3.79 -12.08
CA ALA A 428 -6.35 -3.96 -10.72
C ALA A 428 -7.44 -3.85 -9.64
N PHE A 429 -8.55 -3.16 -9.92
CA PHE A 429 -9.69 -3.09 -9.01
C PHE A 429 -10.34 -4.44 -8.76
N MET A 430 -10.27 -5.39 -9.70
CA MET A 430 -10.73 -6.76 -9.49
C MET A 430 -10.06 -7.45 -8.31
N TYR A 431 -8.80 -7.12 -8.04
CA TYR A 431 -8.10 -7.65 -6.87
C TYR A 431 -8.82 -7.26 -5.57
N LEU A 432 -9.22 -5.98 -5.43
CA LEU A 432 -9.93 -5.49 -4.25
C LEU A 432 -11.40 -5.91 -4.21
N LEU A 433 -12.05 -6.11 -5.38
CA LEU A 433 -13.43 -6.57 -5.48
C LEU A 433 -13.56 -8.07 -5.15
N THR A 434 -12.48 -8.84 -5.21
CA THR A 434 -12.49 -10.28 -4.92
C THR A 434 -12.34 -10.51 -3.42
N LYS A 435 -13.41 -10.99 -2.76
CA LYS A 435 -13.44 -11.28 -1.33
C LYS A 435 -13.31 -12.78 -1.08
N THR A 436 -12.57 -13.15 -0.06
CA THR A 436 -12.40 -14.57 0.32
C THR A 436 -13.12 -14.86 1.63
N LEU A 437 -14.02 -15.83 1.59
CA LEU A 437 -14.68 -16.39 2.75
C LEU A 437 -14.05 -17.76 3.05
N ASP A 438 -13.28 -17.88 4.13
CA ASP A 438 -12.59 -19.12 4.51
C ASP A 438 -13.25 -19.75 5.74
N GLU A 439 -13.71 -21.00 5.61
CA GLU A 439 -14.35 -21.73 6.72
C GLU A 439 -13.41 -21.96 7.92
N ASN A 440 -12.11 -21.83 7.75
CA ASN A 440 -11.12 -22.03 8.80
C ASN A 440 -10.68 -20.71 9.45
N ALA A 441 -11.15 -19.56 8.96
CA ALA A 441 -10.85 -18.26 9.58
C ALA A 441 -11.38 -18.23 11.02
N THR A 442 -10.59 -17.70 11.92
CA THR A 442 -10.93 -17.57 13.35
C THR A 442 -11.80 -16.35 13.63
N ASP A 443 -11.89 -15.44 12.68
CA ASP A 443 -12.73 -14.26 12.76
C ASP A 443 -13.36 -13.94 11.41
N TYR A 444 -14.46 -13.17 11.42
CA TYR A 444 -15.13 -12.70 10.21
C TYR A 444 -14.93 -11.19 10.08
N GLU A 445 -13.95 -10.80 9.29
CA GLU A 445 -13.56 -9.39 9.11
C GLU A 445 -13.77 -8.89 7.66
N VAL A 446 -14.72 -9.47 6.94
CA VAL A 446 -14.98 -9.09 5.55
C VAL A 446 -15.87 -7.87 5.50
N VAL A 447 -15.41 -6.79 4.85
CA VAL A 447 -16.18 -5.56 4.68
C VAL A 447 -17.37 -5.75 3.73
N ALA A 448 -18.35 -4.88 3.83
CA ALA A 448 -19.42 -4.80 2.85
C ALA A 448 -18.87 -4.39 1.48
N GLN A 449 -19.34 -5.04 0.41
CA GLN A 449 -18.86 -4.76 -0.94
C GLN A 449 -19.97 -4.98 -1.97
N ARG A 450 -20.27 -3.93 -2.75
CA ARG A 450 -21.11 -4.04 -3.94
C ARG A 450 -20.27 -4.57 -5.12
N HIS A 451 -20.92 -5.32 -5.99
CA HIS A 451 -20.26 -5.88 -7.18
C HIS A 451 -19.05 -6.79 -6.88
N ALA A 452 -19.08 -7.46 -5.74
CA ALA A 452 -18.02 -8.36 -5.31
C ALA A 452 -17.99 -9.66 -6.11
N ASP A 453 -16.79 -10.20 -6.30
CA ASP A 453 -16.60 -11.62 -6.57
C ASP A 453 -16.20 -12.29 -5.25
N VAL A 454 -16.92 -13.35 -4.87
CA VAL A 454 -16.69 -14.06 -3.61
C VAL A 454 -16.13 -15.44 -3.86
N LEU A 455 -15.00 -15.74 -3.24
CA LEU A 455 -14.39 -17.06 -3.19
C LEU A 455 -14.71 -17.72 -1.85
N LEU A 456 -15.65 -18.64 -1.82
CA LEU A 456 -15.95 -19.44 -0.63
C LEU A 456 -15.02 -20.65 -0.59
N LYS A 457 -14.05 -20.63 0.30
CA LYS A 457 -13.16 -21.76 0.62
C LYS A 457 -13.83 -22.65 1.65
N ARG A 458 -14.43 -23.74 1.20
CA ARG A 458 -15.17 -24.63 2.05
C ARG A 458 -15.09 -26.08 1.61
N THR A 459 -14.99 -26.99 2.58
CA THR A 459 -15.03 -28.42 2.36
C THR A 459 -16.44 -28.95 2.61
N PHE A 460 -17.16 -29.33 1.56
CA PHE A 460 -18.39 -30.10 1.64
C PHE A 460 -18.10 -31.60 1.66
N LYS A 461 -19.06 -32.35 2.20
CA LYS A 461 -19.07 -33.81 2.09
C LYS A 461 -20.25 -34.26 1.23
N PRO A 462 -20.17 -35.42 0.55
CA PRO A 462 -21.32 -35.97 -0.12
C PRO A 462 -22.48 -36.16 0.84
N GLY A 463 -23.69 -35.80 0.42
CA GLY A 463 -24.88 -35.82 1.25
C GLY A 463 -25.22 -34.45 1.82
N TRP A 464 -25.86 -34.44 2.99
CA TRP A 464 -26.41 -33.23 3.57
C TRP A 464 -25.35 -32.42 4.35
N ASN A 465 -25.33 -31.13 4.07
CA ASN A 465 -24.47 -30.14 4.72
C ASN A 465 -25.34 -28.94 5.13
N THR A 466 -24.86 -28.14 6.06
CA THR A 466 -25.43 -26.84 6.36
C THR A 466 -24.64 -25.74 5.68
N LEU A 467 -25.28 -24.67 5.25
CA LEU A 467 -24.64 -23.52 4.59
C LEU A 467 -25.27 -22.24 5.09
N VAL A 468 -24.44 -21.24 5.33
CA VAL A 468 -24.85 -19.87 5.60
C VAL A 468 -24.00 -18.94 4.76
N LEU A 469 -24.60 -18.02 4.04
CA LEU A 469 -23.91 -17.07 3.20
C LEU A 469 -24.24 -15.63 3.64
N PRO A 470 -23.26 -14.75 3.67
CA PRO A 470 -23.44 -13.34 4.02
C PRO A 470 -23.99 -12.49 2.85
N PHE A 471 -24.73 -13.12 1.97
CA PHE A 471 -25.40 -12.50 0.83
C PHE A 471 -26.64 -13.32 0.47
N GLY A 472 -27.66 -12.64 -0.02
CA GLY A 472 -28.93 -13.23 -0.40
C GLY A 472 -29.15 -13.24 -1.90
N ALA A 473 -30.25 -13.86 -2.29
CA ALA A 473 -30.77 -13.86 -3.65
C ALA A 473 -32.18 -13.26 -3.63
N ARG A 474 -32.31 -11.95 -3.81
CA ARG A 474 -33.60 -11.28 -3.93
C ARG A 474 -33.79 -10.72 -5.32
N ASP A 475 -34.99 -10.86 -5.86
CA ASP A 475 -35.45 -10.08 -7.00
C ASP A 475 -35.98 -8.74 -6.48
N ASN A 476 -35.18 -7.67 -6.63
CA ASN A 476 -35.60 -6.29 -6.35
C ASN A 476 -36.14 -5.57 -7.61
N GLY A 477 -36.63 -6.32 -8.59
CA GLY A 477 -37.15 -5.79 -9.86
C GLY A 477 -36.07 -5.30 -10.83
N LYS A 478 -34.80 -5.49 -10.50
CA LYS A 478 -33.65 -5.17 -11.36
C LYS A 478 -32.72 -6.38 -11.40
N THR A 479 -32.88 -7.19 -12.43
CA THR A 479 -32.00 -8.28 -12.86
C THR A 479 -31.35 -9.06 -11.73
N VAL A 480 -31.96 -10.19 -11.39
CA VAL A 480 -31.53 -11.16 -10.40
C VAL A 480 -30.08 -11.61 -10.66
N LYS A 481 -29.11 -10.94 -10.03
CA LYS A 481 -27.71 -11.32 -10.14
C LYS A 481 -27.42 -12.61 -9.37
N CYS A 482 -28.17 -12.87 -8.32
CA CYS A 482 -27.99 -14.04 -7.46
C CYS A 482 -28.64 -15.32 -8.01
N ALA A 483 -29.71 -15.26 -8.79
CA ALA A 483 -30.23 -16.43 -9.49
C ALA A 483 -29.22 -17.00 -10.49
N ARG A 484 -28.37 -16.17 -11.10
CA ARG A 484 -27.22 -16.63 -11.89
C ARG A 484 -26.18 -17.37 -11.05
N ILE A 485 -26.03 -17.08 -9.79
CA ILE A 485 -25.09 -17.76 -8.88
C ILE A 485 -25.57 -19.19 -8.63
N TYR A 486 -26.83 -19.36 -8.31
CA TYR A 486 -27.41 -20.68 -8.12
C TYR A 486 -27.52 -21.40 -9.46
N GLN A 487 -27.85 -20.72 -10.53
CA GLN A 487 -27.88 -21.29 -11.87
C GLN A 487 -26.50 -21.62 -12.41
N LYS A 488 -25.47 -20.81 -12.17
CA LYS A 488 -24.07 -21.17 -12.48
C LYS A 488 -23.54 -22.26 -11.55
N ALA A 489 -23.84 -22.20 -10.25
CA ALA A 489 -23.55 -23.27 -9.32
C ALA A 489 -24.31 -24.53 -9.71
N LEU A 490 -25.58 -24.42 -10.11
CA LEU A 490 -26.42 -25.51 -10.60
C LEU A 490 -25.97 -26.03 -11.96
N ASN A 491 -25.53 -25.19 -12.89
CA ASN A 491 -24.96 -25.60 -14.18
C ASN A 491 -23.54 -26.20 -14.02
N ALA A 492 -22.81 -25.81 -12.97
CA ALA A 492 -21.62 -26.53 -12.53
C ALA A 492 -21.97 -27.84 -11.80
N PHE A 493 -23.20 -27.98 -11.32
CA PHE A 493 -23.78 -29.13 -10.63
C PHE A 493 -24.70 -29.90 -11.59
N GLU A 494 -24.21 -30.33 -12.73
CA GLU A 494 -24.90 -31.19 -13.69
C GLU A 494 -25.28 -32.58 -13.11
N GLY A 495 -25.94 -32.61 -11.95
CA GLY A 495 -26.28 -33.87 -11.32
C GLY A 495 -27.65 -33.88 -10.65
N GLU A 496 -28.44 -34.93 -10.92
CA GLU A 496 -29.78 -35.19 -10.31
C GLU A 496 -29.79 -35.26 -8.77
N GLY A 497 -28.90 -34.57 -8.04
CA GLY A 497 -28.77 -34.76 -6.60
C GLY A 497 -28.50 -33.52 -5.75
N PHE A 498 -28.24 -32.38 -6.37
CA PHE A 498 -28.09 -31.13 -5.63
C PHE A 498 -29.47 -30.63 -5.16
N MET A 499 -29.57 -30.23 -3.89
CA MET A 499 -30.81 -29.69 -3.32
C MET A 499 -30.47 -28.62 -2.29
N ILE A 500 -31.29 -27.57 -2.22
CA ILE A 500 -31.25 -26.54 -1.18
C ILE A 500 -32.60 -26.54 -0.47
N ALA A 501 -32.58 -26.40 0.85
CA ALA A 501 -33.81 -26.30 1.64
C ALA A 501 -33.65 -25.35 2.83
N ALA A 502 -34.62 -24.53 3.08
CA ALA A 502 -34.70 -23.63 4.22
C ALA A 502 -35.53 -24.19 5.38
N TYR A 503 -35.11 -23.89 6.60
CA TYR A 503 -35.81 -24.34 7.81
C TYR A 503 -37.16 -23.65 7.97
N ARG A 504 -38.18 -24.43 8.36
CA ARG A 504 -39.56 -23.94 8.54
C ARG A 504 -40.17 -24.36 9.88
N GLY A 505 -39.34 -24.73 10.84
CA GLY A 505 -39.73 -25.01 12.21
C GLY A 505 -39.75 -26.49 12.60
N LEU A 506 -40.12 -26.74 13.83
CA LEU A 506 -40.23 -28.06 14.46
C LEU A 506 -41.67 -28.43 14.67
N ALA A 507 -42.10 -29.59 14.22
CA ALA A 507 -43.39 -30.15 14.57
C ALA A 507 -43.21 -31.29 15.57
N LYS A 508 -44.03 -31.26 16.65
CA LYS A 508 -44.17 -32.35 17.62
C LYS A 508 -45.18 -33.36 17.09
N ASN A 509 -44.90 -34.64 17.16
CA ASN A 509 -45.84 -35.67 16.77
C ASN A 509 -46.83 -35.90 17.91
N ASP A 510 -48.10 -35.52 17.71
CA ASP A 510 -49.16 -35.67 18.71
C ASP A 510 -49.41 -37.13 19.11
N ALA A 511 -49.12 -38.09 18.21
CA ALA A 511 -49.28 -39.52 18.48
C ALA A 511 -48.01 -40.15 19.15
N GLN A 512 -46.91 -39.48 19.11
CA GLN A 512 -45.65 -39.88 19.73
C GLN A 512 -44.92 -38.64 20.25
N PRO A 513 -45.28 -38.13 21.42
CA PRO A 513 -44.78 -36.85 21.93
C PRO A 513 -43.27 -36.81 22.13
N ASP A 514 -42.58 -37.94 22.14
CA ASP A 514 -41.13 -38.06 22.21
C ASP A 514 -40.44 -37.91 20.84
N ASN A 515 -41.19 -37.84 19.73
CA ASN A 515 -40.66 -37.69 18.40
C ASN A 515 -40.91 -36.27 17.86
N SER A 516 -39.84 -35.58 17.48
CA SER A 516 -39.90 -34.27 16.87
C SER A 516 -39.39 -34.31 15.45
N THR A 517 -39.93 -33.48 14.57
CA THR A 517 -39.51 -33.42 13.17
C THR A 517 -39.19 -32.00 12.78
N PHE A 518 -37.96 -31.76 12.31
CA PHE A 518 -37.55 -30.51 11.68
C PHE A 518 -38.05 -30.48 10.24
N TYR A 519 -38.79 -29.45 9.89
CA TYR A 519 -39.34 -29.25 8.56
C TYR A 519 -38.49 -28.27 7.79
N PHE A 520 -38.16 -28.63 6.54
CA PHE A 520 -37.46 -27.80 5.59
C PHE A 520 -38.28 -27.71 4.30
N LEU A 521 -38.41 -26.50 3.77
CA LEU A 521 -38.96 -26.24 2.46
C LEU A 521 -37.86 -26.38 1.42
N GLN A 522 -38.01 -27.30 0.47
CA GLN A 522 -37.09 -27.45 -0.64
C GLN A 522 -37.36 -26.35 -1.67
N TYR A 523 -36.31 -25.64 -2.06
CA TYR A 523 -36.35 -24.73 -3.19
C TYR A 523 -36.41 -25.53 -4.49
N ALA A 524 -37.43 -25.31 -5.30
CA ALA A 524 -37.65 -26.00 -6.55
C ALA A 524 -37.43 -25.10 -7.77
N ASP A 525 -37.61 -23.81 -7.59
CA ASP A 525 -37.41 -22.79 -8.63
C ASP A 525 -36.43 -21.75 -8.13
N TYR A 526 -35.17 -21.99 -8.45
CA TYR A 526 -34.07 -21.15 -7.98
C TYR A 526 -34.03 -19.76 -8.63
N ASP A 527 -34.79 -19.57 -9.73
CA ASP A 527 -34.90 -18.27 -10.40
C ASP A 527 -35.91 -17.35 -9.70
N ASN A 528 -36.85 -17.89 -8.93
CA ASN A 528 -37.96 -17.14 -8.34
C ASN A 528 -38.03 -17.24 -6.80
N ASP A 529 -37.27 -18.14 -6.18
CA ASP A 529 -37.27 -18.30 -4.72
C ASP A 529 -36.25 -17.35 -4.07
N PRO A 530 -36.69 -16.38 -3.24
CA PRO A 530 -35.75 -15.50 -2.55
C PRO A 530 -34.98 -16.29 -1.48
N LEU A 531 -33.68 -16.10 -1.46
CA LEU A 531 -32.81 -16.51 -0.37
C LEU A 531 -32.33 -15.25 0.34
N ASP A 532 -32.53 -15.20 1.64
CA ASP A 532 -32.09 -14.07 2.43
C ASP A 532 -30.62 -14.19 2.82
N GLU A 533 -29.94 -13.04 2.90
CA GLU A 533 -28.60 -12.98 3.46
C GLU A 533 -28.61 -13.51 4.89
N PHE A 534 -27.59 -14.29 5.23
CA PHE A 534 -27.42 -14.97 6.52
C PHE A 534 -28.47 -16.07 6.82
N GLU A 535 -29.36 -16.41 5.88
CA GLU A 535 -30.30 -17.52 6.09
C GLU A 535 -29.53 -18.85 6.17
N PRO A 536 -29.66 -19.62 7.28
CA PRO A 536 -29.07 -20.93 7.35
C PRO A 536 -29.82 -21.91 6.44
N LEU A 537 -29.08 -22.62 5.62
CA LEU A 537 -29.61 -23.54 4.61
C LEU A 537 -29.14 -24.97 4.86
N LEU A 538 -29.99 -25.93 4.50
CA LEU A 538 -29.59 -27.33 4.34
C LEU A 538 -29.31 -27.58 2.86
N VAL A 539 -28.08 -28.02 2.53
CA VAL A 539 -27.68 -28.28 1.15
C VAL A 539 -27.25 -29.74 1.00
N ARG A 540 -27.69 -30.37 -0.07
CA ARG A 540 -27.24 -31.71 -0.45
C ARG A 540 -26.26 -31.62 -1.61
N MET A 541 -25.05 -32.11 -1.39
CA MET A 541 -23.95 -32.10 -2.37
C MET A 541 -23.70 -33.50 -2.92
N THR A 542 -23.39 -33.60 -4.20
CA THR A 542 -22.90 -34.85 -4.81
C THR A 542 -21.38 -34.91 -4.76
N GLN A 543 -20.78 -36.10 -4.91
CA GLN A 543 -19.32 -36.23 -4.98
C GLN A 543 -18.77 -35.49 -6.19
N LYS A 544 -19.47 -35.54 -7.33
CA LYS A 544 -19.09 -34.85 -8.57
C LYS A 544 -18.98 -33.33 -8.36
N ASP A 545 -19.94 -32.72 -7.64
CA ASP A 545 -19.94 -31.29 -7.37
C ASP A 545 -18.73 -30.89 -6.52
N ILE A 546 -18.40 -31.70 -5.53
CA ILE A 546 -17.26 -31.48 -4.63
C ILE A 546 -15.94 -31.58 -5.40
N ASP A 547 -15.80 -32.61 -6.26
CA ASP A 547 -14.60 -32.84 -7.06
C ASP A 547 -14.37 -31.71 -8.07
N ASN A 548 -15.43 -31.19 -8.67
CA ASN A 548 -15.37 -30.08 -9.62
C ASN A 548 -14.92 -28.76 -8.96
N ALA A 549 -15.42 -28.46 -7.78
CA ALA A 549 -15.11 -27.21 -7.08
C ALA A 549 -13.74 -27.21 -6.38
N LYS A 550 -13.15 -28.38 -6.13
CA LYS A 550 -11.85 -28.50 -5.42
C LYS A 550 -11.78 -27.71 -4.11
N GLY A 551 -12.93 -27.53 -3.43
CA GLY A 551 -13.04 -26.80 -2.18
C GLY A 551 -13.10 -25.26 -2.30
N VAL A 552 -13.19 -24.70 -3.51
CA VAL A 552 -13.39 -23.26 -3.76
C VAL A 552 -14.60 -23.05 -4.63
N TYR A 553 -15.56 -22.28 -4.14
CA TYR A 553 -16.81 -21.96 -4.85
C TYR A 553 -16.84 -20.47 -5.14
N THR A 554 -16.99 -20.09 -6.41
CA THR A 554 -16.94 -18.68 -6.84
C THR A 554 -18.35 -18.16 -7.08
N PHE A 555 -18.62 -16.99 -6.54
CA PHE A 555 -19.85 -16.22 -6.77
C PHE A 555 -19.45 -14.86 -7.34
N GLU A 556 -20.00 -14.50 -8.50
CA GLU A 556 -19.60 -13.30 -9.24
C GLU A 556 -20.66 -12.21 -9.14
N ASP A 557 -20.21 -10.93 -9.01
CA ASP A 557 -21.06 -9.72 -9.05
C ASP A 557 -22.18 -9.75 -8.00
N ILE A 558 -21.83 -9.98 -6.75
CA ILE A 558 -22.78 -10.06 -5.64
C ILE A 558 -22.71 -8.82 -4.71
N GLU A 559 -23.77 -8.60 -3.96
CA GLU A 559 -23.87 -7.61 -2.89
C GLU A 559 -23.50 -8.29 -1.55
N LEU A 560 -22.23 -8.25 -1.19
CA LEU A 560 -21.73 -8.91 0.02
C LEU A 560 -21.95 -8.03 1.25
N ASN A 561 -22.51 -8.59 2.33
CA ASN A 561 -22.83 -7.85 3.55
C ASN A 561 -23.70 -6.61 3.29
N TYR A 562 -24.66 -6.72 2.39
CA TYR A 562 -25.48 -5.62 1.92
C TYR A 562 -26.97 -5.98 2.01
N ASP A 563 -27.76 -5.14 2.66
CA ASP A 563 -29.22 -5.30 2.70
C ASP A 563 -29.82 -4.77 1.39
N ALA A 564 -30.05 -5.67 0.46
CA ALA A 564 -30.64 -5.34 -0.84
C ALA A 564 -32.05 -4.75 -0.73
N GLY A 565 -32.80 -5.08 0.35
CA GLY A 565 -34.15 -4.54 0.57
C GLY A 565 -34.16 -3.06 0.97
N ASN A 566 -33.17 -2.64 1.75
CA ASN A 566 -33.03 -1.26 2.26
C ASN A 566 -31.94 -0.44 1.56
N ASN A 567 -31.22 -1.03 0.64
CA ASN A 567 -30.07 -0.41 -0.06
C ASN A 567 -29.00 0.13 0.91
N THR A 568 -28.71 -0.62 1.98
CA THR A 568 -27.73 -0.28 3.00
C THR A 568 -26.70 -1.38 3.16
N SER A 569 -25.44 -1.00 3.47
CA SER A 569 -24.39 -1.96 3.74
C SER A 569 -24.31 -2.30 5.23
N TYR A 570 -23.99 -3.57 5.52
CA TYR A 570 -23.61 -3.99 6.88
C TYR A 570 -22.11 -3.88 7.05
N THR A 571 -21.67 -3.35 8.17
CA THR A 571 -20.28 -3.56 8.60
C THR A 571 -20.06 -5.03 8.93
N ALA A 572 -18.80 -5.49 8.95
CA ALA A 572 -18.48 -6.86 9.36
C ALA A 572 -19.07 -7.21 10.75
N GLU A 573 -19.04 -6.26 11.69
CA GLU A 573 -19.61 -6.45 13.04
C GLU A 573 -21.14 -6.52 13.01
N GLN A 574 -21.81 -5.68 12.22
CA GLN A 574 -23.28 -5.75 12.07
C GLN A 574 -23.70 -7.05 11.38
N ALA A 575 -22.97 -7.50 10.36
CA ALA A 575 -23.21 -8.78 9.70
C ALA A 575 -23.09 -9.95 10.69
N LYS A 576 -22.07 -9.95 11.52
CA LYS A 576 -21.86 -10.92 12.60
C LYS A 576 -22.98 -10.89 13.63
N GLN A 577 -23.34 -9.69 14.11
CA GLN A 577 -24.46 -9.51 15.06
C GLN A 577 -25.80 -9.98 14.48
N ARG A 578 -26.04 -9.72 13.19
CA ARG A 578 -27.26 -10.19 12.52
C ARG A 578 -27.32 -11.71 12.48
N MET A 579 -26.21 -12.38 12.16
CA MET A 579 -26.11 -13.82 12.20
C MET A 579 -26.38 -14.41 13.59
N GLU A 580 -25.84 -13.79 14.62
CA GLU A 580 -25.97 -14.24 16.01
C GLU A 580 -27.36 -13.95 16.61
N LYS A 581 -28.04 -12.91 16.12
CA LYS A 581 -29.36 -12.44 16.59
C LYS A 581 -30.51 -12.92 15.73
N ASN A 582 -30.25 -13.81 14.80
CA ASN A 582 -31.29 -14.23 13.85
C ASN A 582 -32.46 -14.88 14.55
N GLU A 583 -33.49 -14.07 14.75
CA GLU A 583 -34.72 -14.45 15.41
C GLU A 583 -35.75 -14.97 14.39
N LYS A 584 -36.62 -15.82 14.87
CA LYS A 584 -37.73 -16.57 14.31
C LYS A 584 -38.56 -15.85 13.24
N ASP A 585 -38.72 -14.53 13.34
CA ASP A 585 -39.71 -13.77 12.56
C ASP A 585 -39.19 -13.17 11.26
N GLU A 586 -37.86 -13.09 11.05
CA GLU A 586 -37.26 -12.43 9.87
C GLU A 586 -37.28 -13.30 8.60
N TYR A 587 -37.36 -14.63 8.73
CA TYR A 587 -37.28 -15.54 7.59
C TYR A 587 -38.63 -15.97 7.02
N PHE A 588 -39.74 -15.47 7.55
CA PHE A 588 -41.09 -15.98 7.20
C PHE A 588 -41.98 -14.89 6.58
N THR A 589 -41.53 -14.21 5.52
CA THR A 589 -42.31 -13.15 4.86
C THR A 589 -42.96 -13.56 3.53
N GLY A 590 -42.82 -14.81 3.09
CA GLY A 590 -43.39 -15.25 1.80
C GLY A 590 -44.86 -15.63 1.87
N ASN A 591 -45.68 -15.10 0.96
CA ASN A 591 -47.03 -15.61 0.68
C ASN A 591 -46.92 -16.97 -0.03
N TYR A 592 -46.86 -18.04 0.75
CA TYR A 592 -46.91 -19.40 0.21
C TYR A 592 -48.33 -19.84 -0.14
N ASP A 593 -48.47 -20.79 -1.08
CA ASP A 593 -49.73 -21.45 -1.39
C ASP A 593 -50.38 -21.99 -0.11
N GLN A 594 -51.72 -21.88 -0.02
CA GLN A 594 -52.53 -22.34 1.14
C GLN A 594 -52.17 -23.74 1.60
N LYS A 595 -51.84 -24.66 0.65
CA LYS A 595 -51.46 -26.04 0.95
C LYS A 595 -50.14 -26.16 1.72
N LEU A 596 -49.15 -25.29 1.46
CA LEU A 596 -47.91 -25.23 2.19
C LEU A 596 -48.11 -24.61 3.58
N ASN A 597 -48.91 -23.54 3.66
CA ASN A 597 -49.26 -22.91 4.90
C ASN A 597 -49.95 -23.88 5.85
N ASP A 598 -50.88 -24.73 5.39
CA ASP A 598 -51.55 -25.73 6.20
C ASP A 598 -50.60 -26.82 6.73
N LYS A 599 -49.56 -27.17 5.98
CA LYS A 599 -48.52 -28.12 6.43
C LYS A 599 -47.63 -27.56 7.52
N PHE A 600 -47.28 -26.29 7.42
CA PHE A 600 -46.40 -25.65 8.39
C PHE A 600 -47.13 -25.06 9.59
N LYS A 601 -48.47 -25.01 9.61
CA LYS A 601 -49.28 -24.53 10.73
C LYS A 601 -48.95 -25.21 12.08
N LYS A 602 -48.48 -26.45 12.05
CA LYS A 602 -48.12 -27.21 13.27
C LYS A 602 -46.66 -27.05 13.64
N CYS A 603 -45.90 -26.34 12.86
CA CYS A 603 -44.49 -26.08 13.15
C CYS A 603 -44.34 -24.91 14.11
N SER A 604 -43.51 -25.04 15.11
CA SER A 604 -43.16 -23.96 16.00
C SER A 604 -41.64 -23.75 16.02
N TYR A 605 -41.26 -22.56 16.34
CA TYR A 605 -39.84 -22.20 16.58
C TYR A 605 -39.54 -22.11 18.09
N ASP A 606 -40.52 -22.45 18.96
CA ASP A 606 -40.46 -22.20 20.40
C ASP A 606 -39.40 -23.02 21.13
N ASP A 607 -38.98 -24.14 20.55
CA ASP A 607 -37.97 -25.02 21.14
C ASP A 607 -36.59 -24.88 20.52
N PHE A 608 -36.54 -24.62 19.22
CA PHE A 608 -35.26 -24.52 18.45
C PHE A 608 -35.38 -23.50 17.33
N TYR A 609 -34.27 -22.83 17.08
CA TYR A 609 -34.07 -22.08 15.86
C TYR A 609 -32.80 -22.57 15.13
N PHE A 610 -32.79 -22.40 13.82
CA PHE A 610 -31.64 -22.73 12.99
C PHE A 610 -30.83 -21.48 12.78
N THR A 611 -29.58 -21.48 13.20
CA THR A 611 -28.64 -20.34 13.11
C THR A 611 -27.34 -20.81 12.54
N GLY A 612 -26.32 -19.96 12.52
CA GLY A 612 -25.04 -20.33 11.95
C GLY A 612 -23.86 -19.54 12.50
N THR A 613 -22.71 -19.74 11.87
CA THR A 613 -21.49 -19.02 12.16
C THR A 613 -20.75 -18.65 10.87
N LEU A 614 -20.14 -17.50 10.82
CA LEU A 614 -19.34 -17.02 9.69
C LEU A 614 -17.84 -17.32 9.84
N HIS A 615 -17.40 -17.76 11.01
CA HIS A 615 -16.01 -18.06 11.32
C HIS A 615 -15.88 -19.35 12.14
N LEU A 616 -14.67 -19.87 12.27
CA LEU A 616 -14.38 -21.04 13.08
C LEU A 616 -14.66 -20.75 14.57
N GLN A 617 -15.59 -21.50 15.16
CA GLN A 617 -15.86 -21.46 16.59
C GLN A 617 -15.58 -22.80 17.24
N GLN A 618 -14.99 -22.79 18.41
CA GLN A 618 -14.69 -23.99 19.21
C GLN A 618 -14.91 -23.72 20.70
N GLY A 619 -15.53 -24.64 21.37
CA GLY A 619 -15.75 -24.52 22.81
C GLY A 619 -16.40 -25.74 23.43
N ASN A 620 -16.41 -25.80 24.76
CA ASN A 620 -17.18 -26.79 25.48
C ASN A 620 -18.67 -26.36 25.50
N ALA A 621 -19.55 -27.31 25.31
CA ALA A 621 -20.99 -27.07 25.50
C ALA A 621 -21.25 -26.83 26.98
N THR A 622 -21.63 -25.60 27.32
CA THR A 622 -21.99 -25.18 28.69
C THR A 622 -23.31 -24.44 28.66
N GLU A 623 -24.11 -24.58 29.72
CA GLU A 623 -25.39 -23.88 29.82
C GLU A 623 -25.17 -22.36 29.72
N GLY A 624 -25.99 -21.69 28.91
CA GLY A 624 -25.86 -20.25 28.66
C GLY A 624 -24.74 -19.85 27.70
N SER A 625 -24.03 -20.80 27.07
CA SER A 625 -23.04 -20.51 26.06
C SER A 625 -23.64 -19.78 24.85
N ALA A 626 -23.03 -18.70 24.41
CA ALA A 626 -23.42 -17.99 23.18
C ALA A 626 -23.26 -18.88 21.95
N PHE A 627 -22.24 -19.75 21.92
CA PHE A 627 -21.94 -20.60 20.76
C PHE A 627 -22.76 -21.91 20.81
N ILE A 628 -22.41 -22.83 21.68
CA ILE A 628 -23.06 -24.16 21.81
C ILE A 628 -23.40 -24.42 23.27
N ALA A 629 -24.64 -24.83 23.53
CA ALA A 629 -25.12 -25.22 24.84
C ALA A 629 -25.55 -26.72 24.86
N PRO A 630 -25.64 -27.35 26.02
CA PRO A 630 -26.19 -28.69 26.13
C PRO A 630 -27.63 -28.74 25.58
N GLY A 631 -27.89 -29.68 24.71
CA GLY A 631 -29.18 -29.82 24.04
C GLY A 631 -29.28 -29.18 22.66
N ASP A 632 -28.33 -28.36 22.23
CA ASP A 632 -28.21 -27.94 20.84
C ASP A 632 -27.87 -29.12 19.92
N TYR A 633 -28.07 -28.96 18.62
CA TYR A 633 -27.72 -29.98 17.63
C TYR A 633 -26.85 -29.44 16.53
N ILE A 634 -25.84 -30.18 16.16
CA ILE A 634 -24.95 -29.94 15.00
C ILE A 634 -25.10 -31.07 13.98
N ILE A 635 -24.81 -30.80 12.73
CA ILE A 635 -24.69 -31.84 11.71
C ILE A 635 -23.20 -32.21 11.53
N GLN A 636 -22.88 -33.43 11.86
CA GLN A 636 -21.53 -33.98 11.73
C GLN A 636 -21.59 -35.32 11.00
N ASN A 637 -20.83 -35.46 9.92
CA ASN A 637 -20.81 -36.70 9.11
C ASN A 637 -22.20 -37.19 8.69
N ASN A 638 -23.02 -36.30 8.17
CA ASN A 638 -24.43 -36.57 7.81
C ASN A 638 -25.33 -37.07 8.98
N THR A 639 -24.93 -36.74 10.20
CA THR A 639 -25.67 -37.18 11.42
C THR A 639 -25.99 -35.98 12.29
N PHE A 640 -27.18 -35.93 12.87
CA PHE A 640 -27.51 -34.97 13.93
C PHE A 640 -26.86 -35.42 15.22
N VAL A 641 -26.03 -34.56 15.77
CA VAL A 641 -25.31 -34.80 17.04
C VAL A 641 -25.87 -33.85 18.10
N LYS A 642 -26.48 -34.39 19.14
CA LYS A 642 -26.89 -33.63 20.31
C LYS A 642 -25.67 -33.22 21.12
N CYS A 643 -25.55 -31.94 21.43
CA CYS A 643 -24.44 -31.42 22.23
C CYS A 643 -24.67 -31.75 23.71
N LEU A 644 -23.65 -32.30 24.37
CA LEU A 644 -23.66 -32.76 25.75
C LEU A 644 -22.80 -31.83 26.61
N GLU A 645 -23.24 -31.65 27.87
CA GLU A 645 -22.52 -30.84 28.86
C GLU A 645 -21.03 -31.18 28.94
N GLY A 646 -20.17 -30.16 28.97
CA GLY A 646 -18.73 -30.28 29.10
C GLY A 646 -18.01 -30.89 27.92
N LYS A 647 -18.68 -31.33 26.86
CA LYS A 647 -18.04 -31.85 25.64
C LYS A 647 -17.60 -30.70 24.73
N LYS A 648 -16.40 -30.82 24.14
CA LYS A 648 -15.88 -29.87 23.18
C LYS A 648 -16.47 -30.11 21.80
N TYR A 649 -16.98 -29.06 21.19
CA TYR A 649 -17.46 -29.03 19.81
C TYR A 649 -16.74 -27.96 19.01
N GLY A 650 -16.68 -28.12 17.70
CA GLY A 650 -16.12 -27.13 16.77
C GLY A 650 -17.00 -27.06 15.52
N LEU A 651 -17.31 -25.85 15.13
CA LEU A 651 -17.97 -25.54 13.85
C LEU A 651 -17.06 -24.64 13.04
N LYS A 652 -16.75 -25.05 11.83
CA LYS A 652 -16.09 -24.19 10.85
C LYS A 652 -17.05 -23.11 10.37
N GLY A 653 -16.52 -22.02 9.80
CA GLY A 653 -17.32 -20.93 9.29
C GLY A 653 -18.33 -21.35 8.22
N PHE A 654 -19.32 -20.51 8.01
CA PHE A 654 -20.40 -20.68 7.01
C PHE A 654 -21.24 -21.95 7.19
N ARG A 655 -21.40 -22.39 8.43
CA ARG A 655 -22.17 -23.59 8.81
C ARG A 655 -23.32 -23.23 9.72
N GLY A 656 -24.49 -23.87 9.49
CA GLY A 656 -25.64 -23.78 10.36
C GLY A 656 -25.65 -24.86 11.45
N TYR A 657 -26.34 -24.57 12.54
CA TYR A 657 -26.62 -25.50 13.63
C TYR A 657 -27.96 -25.13 14.30
N PHE A 658 -28.53 -26.05 15.05
CA PHE A 658 -29.80 -25.85 15.76
C PHE A 658 -29.51 -25.46 17.20
N LYS A 659 -29.97 -24.30 17.60
CA LYS A 659 -29.84 -23.79 18.96
C LYS A 659 -31.14 -23.95 19.72
N ARG A 660 -31.08 -24.53 20.93
CA ARG A 660 -32.22 -24.67 21.85
C ARG A 660 -32.51 -23.31 22.49
N LEU A 661 -33.81 -22.95 22.53
CA LEU A 661 -34.20 -21.74 23.22
C LEU A 661 -34.22 -21.97 24.75
N PRO A 662 -33.79 -20.99 25.57
CA PRO A 662 -33.78 -21.09 27.03
C PRO A 662 -35.17 -21.30 27.65
N SER A 663 -36.21 -20.81 26.98
CA SER A 663 -37.62 -20.95 27.40
C SER A 663 -38.22 -22.35 27.16
N SER A 664 -37.51 -23.24 26.44
CA SER A 664 -37.98 -24.56 26.15
C SER A 664 -38.04 -25.42 27.41
N THR A 665 -39.24 -25.68 27.91
CA THR A 665 -39.51 -26.53 29.09
C THR A 665 -39.51 -28.03 28.77
N SER A 666 -39.51 -28.37 27.48
CA SER A 666 -39.48 -29.76 27.02
C SER A 666 -38.34 -29.98 26.06
N PRO A 667 -37.22 -30.58 26.51
CA PRO A 667 -36.21 -31.02 25.55
C PRO A 667 -36.88 -32.04 24.62
N ALA A 668 -36.58 -31.92 23.31
CA ALA A 668 -36.98 -32.97 22.37
C ALA A 668 -36.43 -34.31 22.92
N LYS A 669 -37.32 -35.16 23.42
CA LYS A 669 -37.00 -36.52 23.86
C LYS A 669 -37.26 -37.43 22.66
N GLY A 670 -36.33 -38.33 22.39
CA GLY A 670 -36.49 -39.32 21.33
C GLY A 670 -35.82 -38.94 20.00
N ASN A 671 -36.24 -39.61 18.94
CA ASN A 671 -35.67 -39.49 17.61
C ASN A 671 -36.10 -38.18 16.93
N ILE A 672 -35.10 -37.40 16.43
CA ILE A 672 -35.36 -36.24 15.62
C ILE A 672 -35.36 -36.66 14.14
N GLY A 673 -36.46 -36.37 13.45
CA GLY A 673 -36.60 -36.56 12.01
C GLY A 673 -36.36 -35.25 11.26
N ILE A 674 -35.97 -35.35 9.99
CA ILE A 674 -36.01 -34.26 9.04
C ILE A 674 -37.03 -34.56 7.97
N CYS A 675 -37.83 -33.58 7.64
CA CYS A 675 -38.83 -33.65 6.60
C CYS A 675 -38.54 -32.55 5.57
N LEU A 676 -38.34 -32.95 4.33
CA LEU A 676 -38.27 -32.05 3.19
C LEU A 676 -39.64 -31.98 2.54
N VAL A 677 -40.09 -30.78 2.29
CA VAL A 677 -41.37 -30.52 1.65
C VAL A 677 -41.10 -29.76 0.35
N ASP A 678 -41.53 -30.26 -0.80
CA ASP A 678 -41.49 -29.52 -2.07
C ASP A 678 -42.69 -28.52 -2.15
N ARG A 679 -42.69 -27.65 -3.17
CA ARG A 679 -43.79 -26.68 -3.39
C ARG A 679 -45.15 -27.30 -3.62
N ASN A 680 -45.21 -28.53 -4.06
CA ASN A 680 -46.48 -29.27 -4.25
C ASN A 680 -46.95 -29.93 -2.94
N GLY A 681 -46.21 -29.71 -1.85
CA GLY A 681 -46.52 -30.30 -0.57
C GLY A 681 -46.15 -31.79 -0.48
N VAL A 682 -45.35 -32.31 -1.41
CA VAL A 682 -44.86 -33.69 -1.37
C VAL A 682 -43.74 -33.77 -0.33
N VAL A 683 -43.88 -34.72 0.58
CA VAL A 683 -42.94 -34.90 1.69
C VAL A 683 -41.91 -35.97 1.35
N SER A 684 -40.65 -35.61 1.43
CA SER A 684 -39.54 -36.57 1.42
C SER A 684 -38.93 -36.59 2.84
N SER A 685 -39.05 -37.68 3.56
CA SER A 685 -38.53 -37.78 4.93
C SER A 685 -37.09 -38.28 4.93
N ILE A 686 -36.25 -37.59 5.72
CA ILE A 686 -34.91 -38.06 6.12
C ILE A 686 -35.05 -38.59 7.53
N ARG A 687 -34.91 -39.92 7.72
CA ARG A 687 -35.00 -40.52 9.08
C ARG A 687 -33.61 -40.52 9.73
N GLN A 688 -33.56 -40.16 11.00
CA GLN A 688 -32.47 -40.51 11.89
C GLN A 688 -32.75 -41.88 12.52
N VAL A 689 -31.76 -42.72 12.57
CA VAL A 689 -31.72 -43.90 13.44
C VAL A 689 -30.74 -43.58 14.57
N ASP A 690 -31.04 -43.98 15.80
CA ASP A 690 -30.26 -43.72 16.99
C ASP A 690 -28.74 -43.83 16.74
N GLY A 691 -28.02 -42.70 16.86
CA GLY A 691 -26.58 -42.64 16.72
C GLY A 691 -25.98 -43.01 15.35
N ALA A 692 -26.83 -43.22 14.35
CA ALA A 692 -26.40 -43.64 13.02
C ALA A 692 -26.43 -42.47 12.02
N SER A 693 -25.61 -42.62 11.01
CA SER A 693 -25.47 -41.70 9.87
C SER A 693 -26.84 -41.32 9.28
N LEU A 694 -26.99 -40.06 8.88
CA LEU A 694 -28.07 -39.59 8.00
C LEU A 694 -27.99 -40.37 6.69
N THR A 695 -28.52 -41.56 6.64
CA THR A 695 -28.79 -42.24 5.39
C THR A 695 -30.02 -41.57 4.79
N SER A 696 -29.99 -41.25 3.50
CA SER A 696 -31.22 -40.97 2.76
C SER A 696 -32.15 -42.14 3.03
N ALA A 697 -33.21 -41.91 3.82
CA ALA A 697 -34.29 -42.89 3.84
C ALA A 697 -34.65 -43.07 2.36
N SER A 698 -34.60 -44.28 1.91
CA SER A 698 -35.17 -44.60 0.63
C SER A 698 -36.48 -43.82 0.52
N VAL A 699 -36.55 -42.93 -0.48
CA VAL A 699 -37.85 -42.48 -1.01
C VAL A 699 -38.73 -43.68 -0.93
N ALA A 700 -39.89 -43.61 -0.25
CA ALA A 700 -40.83 -44.72 -0.22
C ALA A 700 -40.84 -45.28 -1.61
N PRO A 701 -40.49 -46.56 -1.76
CA PRO A 701 -40.06 -47.06 -3.05
C PRO A 701 -41.11 -46.67 -4.07
N ALA A 702 -40.70 -45.87 -5.08
CA ALA A 702 -41.65 -45.28 -5.99
C ALA A 702 -42.36 -46.41 -6.66
N ALA A 703 -43.65 -46.54 -6.48
CA ALA A 703 -44.43 -47.59 -7.08
C ALA A 703 -44.09 -47.66 -8.59
N VAL A 704 -43.65 -48.80 -9.01
CA VAL A 704 -43.29 -49.06 -10.40
C VAL A 704 -44.48 -49.73 -11.07
N TYR A 705 -44.95 -49.13 -12.13
CA TYR A 705 -46.12 -49.64 -12.89
C TYR A 705 -45.63 -50.18 -14.25
N ASN A 706 -46.30 -51.19 -14.74
CA ASN A 706 -46.16 -51.63 -16.13
C ASN A 706 -46.91 -50.67 -17.07
N LEU A 707 -46.79 -50.86 -18.38
CA LEU A 707 -47.48 -50.04 -19.39
C LEU A 707 -49.02 -50.09 -19.34
N SER A 708 -49.62 -51.11 -18.68
CA SER A 708 -51.04 -51.21 -18.46
C SER A 708 -51.51 -50.53 -17.19
N GLY A 709 -50.61 -49.80 -16.46
CA GLY A 709 -50.95 -49.08 -15.25
C GLY A 709 -51.04 -49.92 -13.96
N GLN A 710 -50.69 -51.21 -14.03
CA GLN A 710 -50.65 -52.10 -12.88
C GLN A 710 -49.33 -51.92 -12.11
N GLN A 711 -49.38 -51.76 -10.80
CA GLN A 711 -48.18 -51.72 -9.96
C GLN A 711 -47.51 -53.10 -9.94
N VAL A 712 -46.26 -53.16 -10.37
CA VAL A 712 -45.47 -54.39 -10.50
C VAL A 712 -44.32 -54.48 -9.51
N GLY A 713 -44.10 -53.44 -8.77
CA GLY A 713 -43.06 -53.42 -7.74
C GLY A 713 -42.83 -52.02 -7.15
N ASN A 714 -41.88 -51.95 -6.24
CA ASN A 714 -41.47 -50.70 -5.57
C ASN A 714 -40.01 -50.36 -5.88
N SER A 715 -39.35 -51.08 -6.78
CA SER A 715 -37.98 -50.79 -7.24
C SER A 715 -37.76 -51.37 -8.62
N LEU A 716 -37.16 -50.59 -9.53
CA LEU A 716 -36.76 -51.04 -10.85
C LEU A 716 -35.67 -52.13 -10.80
N SER A 717 -34.85 -52.16 -9.75
CA SER A 717 -33.73 -53.09 -9.61
C SER A 717 -34.18 -54.56 -9.49
N THR A 718 -35.36 -54.80 -8.91
CA THR A 718 -35.90 -56.13 -8.66
C THR A 718 -36.75 -56.69 -9.80
N LEU A 719 -37.05 -55.89 -10.81
CA LEU A 719 -37.92 -56.28 -11.91
C LEU A 719 -37.13 -56.85 -13.09
N ALA A 720 -37.81 -57.64 -13.93
CA ALA A 720 -37.22 -58.18 -15.18
C ALA A 720 -36.92 -57.04 -16.20
N LYS A 721 -36.17 -57.32 -17.24
CA LYS A 721 -35.98 -56.37 -18.36
C LYS A 721 -37.35 -56.02 -18.95
N GLY A 722 -37.56 -54.74 -19.19
CA GLY A 722 -38.86 -54.27 -19.64
C GLY A 722 -39.02 -52.76 -19.59
N VAL A 723 -40.24 -52.30 -19.96
CA VAL A 723 -40.59 -50.87 -19.93
C VAL A 723 -41.55 -50.64 -18.76
N TYR A 724 -41.21 -49.68 -17.93
CA TYR A 724 -41.94 -49.38 -16.70
C TYR A 724 -42.24 -47.88 -16.57
N ILE A 725 -43.23 -47.54 -15.82
CA ILE A 725 -43.60 -46.16 -15.42
C ILE A 725 -43.24 -45.97 -13.95
N VAL A 726 -42.40 -45.02 -13.65
CA VAL A 726 -42.03 -44.63 -12.27
C VAL A 726 -42.24 -43.14 -12.15
N LYS A 727 -43.05 -42.72 -11.19
CA LYS A 727 -43.41 -41.31 -10.97
C LYS A 727 -43.88 -40.63 -12.30
N GLY A 728 -44.70 -41.34 -13.06
CA GLY A 728 -45.26 -40.83 -14.32
C GLY A 728 -44.27 -40.78 -15.53
N LYS A 729 -43.01 -41.16 -15.35
CA LYS A 729 -42.03 -41.22 -16.42
C LYS A 729 -41.76 -42.66 -16.89
N LYS A 730 -41.52 -42.82 -18.17
CA LYS A 730 -41.24 -44.11 -18.80
C LYS A 730 -39.75 -44.46 -18.66
N PHE A 731 -39.48 -45.63 -18.12
CA PHE A 731 -38.11 -46.18 -17.95
C PHE A 731 -38.00 -47.49 -18.69
N VAL A 732 -36.87 -47.71 -19.37
CA VAL A 732 -36.54 -48.94 -20.02
C VAL A 732 -35.43 -49.62 -19.23
N LYS A 733 -35.73 -50.76 -18.63
CA LYS A 733 -34.75 -51.60 -17.97
C LYS A 733 -34.22 -52.60 -19.03
N LYS A 734 -32.95 -52.39 -19.38
CA LYS A 734 -32.22 -53.23 -20.37
C LYS A 734 -31.72 -54.54 -19.79
#